data_0885e3274ab05458291e31263998e6ab
#
_entry.id   0885e3274ab05458291e31263998e6ab
#
_cell.length_a   1.000
_cell.length_b   1.000
_cell.length_c   1.000
_cell.angle_alpha   90.00
_cell.angle_beta   90.00
_cell.angle_gamma   90.00
#
_symmetry.space_group_name_H-M   'P 1'
#
loop_
_entity.id
_entity.type
_entity.pdbx_description
1 polymer ?
#
loop_
_entity_poly.entity_id
_entity_poly.type
_entity_poly.pdbx_seq_one_letter_code
_entity_poly.pdbx_strand_id
1 'polypeptide(L)'
;MKKRLLACLLTLVMLLALLPATALAADPTTSGSCGENLTWTLTQNKDGTTYTLTISGTGEMEDYTVGGAPWHVALGAAANRKQITEIVLPNGLTHIGNNAFLQAAVTKVEIPNTVVSIGTNAFWNCNTIETTLPASVRELGATAFYGTFVVNVDANSPYLCCEENGKVLYSKDKTTLYQVSQNYAGEFTIPSTVMTINDYAMYGCKDTSGKLVIPDSVQTIGQAAFYGTGFTTLDLGNGVKEIGTSAFNTCSNMKGDLVIPASVTSVGESAFHSTGFDGALNIQAQIKEIPDSEFSGAAFTSVVFSGSVKRIDKSSFKDCHNLTSAIFSDNVEDIGDYAFSGCTKLTSVTFGKGLQVIGKSAFANSGLSGKLMLPDSLKRIDEYAFANCPHISEITLPEGSMTIGYAAFYQNTGVQTIRIPLSEIQFEKSEDASGYHIFTFNNTDTTHTLETIVVGTAPAESSMSLFSNSLAGLKTIVIGTGVSEINDYAFGSAKLLERALYPKELKIDNLWNGNHYLIDVGTKYTVAANGNMGQNTEQAMLTFETPEGKTCPTVTYLSTNESAVTVDKSGKIKAIGSVGQKATIKAQYDGTTFAKVDVTIGVMIDGAFYSINPVIADQTYTGLPLTPAVEVTADGQLITEGFTVEYVNNINVGTATATVKVGDAVVGTATFQIVAPPPAPVIPVTPSAPAQLPFNPDAGKTKFTDVAGNAWYASAVNYAVDKGLMNGTGEGEFSPEAATTRGMIVTILARLDGKNTSGTPWYQAGQRWAMEYEISDGSNMTGAITREQLVTMLFRYAVKNGLEAVTLSENLTQFTDASDISAWAVSAMQWAVGQGLIQGSNGQLRPQANASRAEVATILMRFCELLNK
;
A
#
# COMPACT_ATOMS: atom_id res chain seq x y z
N MET A 1 -9.36 -31.48 -76.00
CA MET A 1 -8.10 -32.08 -75.54
C MET A 1 -7.52 -31.52 -74.27
N LYS A 2 -7.52 -30.21 -74.02
CA LYS A 2 -6.93 -29.65 -72.74
C LYS A 2 -7.58 -30.09 -71.41
N LYS A 3 -8.92 -30.36 -71.37
CA LYS A 3 -9.59 -30.80 -70.10
C LYS A 3 -9.34 -32.28 -69.78
N ARG A 4 -9.05 -33.13 -70.77
CA ARG A 4 -8.72 -34.55 -70.57
C ARG A 4 -7.26 -34.72 -70.16
N LEU A 5 -6.35 -33.82 -70.55
CA LEU A 5 -4.95 -33.84 -70.18
C LEU A 5 -4.82 -33.43 -68.69
N LEU A 6 -5.67 -32.43 -68.25
CA LEU A 6 -5.65 -31.97 -66.85
C LEU A 6 -6.23 -33.04 -65.90
N ALA A 7 -7.23 -33.79 -66.33
CA ALA A 7 -7.79 -34.89 -65.54
C ALA A 7 -6.82 -36.06 -65.40
N CYS A 8 -6.08 -36.40 -66.45
CA CYS A 8 -5.03 -37.41 -66.40
C CYS A 8 -3.83 -36.98 -65.55
N LEU A 9 -3.50 -35.67 -65.58
CA LEU A 9 -2.43 -35.12 -64.70
C LEU A 9 -2.85 -35.13 -63.21
N LEU A 10 -4.12 -34.78 -62.90
CA LEU A 10 -4.65 -34.83 -61.51
C LEU A 10 -4.78 -36.29 -60.98
N THR A 11 -5.18 -37.28 -61.85
CA THR A 11 -5.21 -38.68 -61.43
C THR A 11 -3.82 -39.27 -61.26
N LEU A 12 -2.83 -38.83 -62.04
CA LEU A 12 -1.43 -39.25 -61.91
C LEU A 12 -0.82 -38.68 -60.61
N VAL A 13 -1.14 -37.43 -60.28
CA VAL A 13 -0.71 -36.78 -59.01
C VAL A 13 -1.42 -37.43 -57.80
N MET A 14 -2.71 -37.85 -57.93
CA MET A 14 -3.41 -38.58 -56.88
C MET A 14 -2.93 -40.05 -56.76
N LEU A 15 -2.48 -40.69 -57.83
CA LEU A 15 -1.89 -42.02 -57.74
C LEU A 15 -0.46 -41.98 -57.16
N LEU A 16 0.30 -40.92 -57.41
CA LEU A 16 1.59 -40.71 -56.74
C LEU A 16 1.43 -40.38 -55.24
N ALA A 17 0.31 -39.81 -54.83
CA ALA A 17 0.00 -39.57 -53.44
C ALA A 17 -0.57 -40.78 -52.67
N LEU A 18 -0.85 -41.91 -53.38
CA LEU A 18 -1.34 -43.18 -52.82
C LEU A 18 -0.27 -44.28 -52.82
N LEU A 19 0.94 -43.99 -53.26
CA LEU A 19 2.06 -44.86 -52.88
C LEU A 19 2.23 -44.68 -51.36
N PRO A 20 2.21 -45.78 -50.58
CA PRO A 20 2.71 -45.67 -49.24
C PRO A 20 4.13 -45.10 -49.40
N ALA A 21 4.33 -43.91 -48.91
CA ALA A 21 5.66 -43.47 -48.52
C ALA A 21 6.09 -44.48 -47.43
N THR A 22 6.67 -45.57 -47.86
CA THR A 22 7.71 -46.17 -47.05
C THR A 22 8.71 -45.02 -46.98
N ALA A 23 8.51 -44.13 -45.99
CA ALA A 23 9.58 -43.40 -45.45
C ALA A 23 10.59 -44.49 -45.14
N LEU A 24 11.65 -44.56 -45.93
CA LEU A 24 12.91 -45.08 -45.45
C LEU A 24 13.11 -44.26 -44.19
N ALA A 25 12.73 -44.80 -43.02
CA ALA A 25 13.22 -44.34 -41.77
C ALA A 25 14.74 -44.34 -42.00
N ALA A 26 15.31 -43.14 -42.14
CA ALA A 26 16.75 -43.03 -42.08
C ALA A 26 17.14 -43.77 -40.82
N ASP A 27 18.02 -44.74 -40.90
CA ASP A 27 18.52 -45.40 -39.71
C ASP A 27 18.80 -44.30 -38.69
N PRO A 28 18.27 -44.42 -37.45
CA PRO A 28 18.40 -43.36 -36.47
C PRO A 28 19.91 -43.02 -36.40
N THR A 29 20.25 -41.77 -36.68
CA THR A 29 21.63 -41.27 -36.58
C THR A 29 22.13 -41.64 -35.17
N THR A 30 23.04 -42.59 -35.09
CA THR A 30 23.61 -43.11 -33.84
C THR A 30 24.91 -42.39 -33.46
N SER A 31 25.28 -41.36 -34.21
CA SER A 31 26.48 -40.53 -33.96
C SER A 31 26.37 -39.16 -34.65
N GLY A 32 27.11 -38.20 -34.15
CA GLY A 32 27.15 -36.85 -34.69
C GLY A 32 28.07 -35.89 -33.93
N SER A 33 27.99 -34.58 -34.23
CA SER A 33 28.67 -33.52 -33.47
C SER A 33 27.84 -33.08 -32.28
N CYS A 34 28.50 -32.65 -31.19
CA CYS A 34 27.89 -32.07 -30.00
C CYS A 34 28.70 -30.89 -29.42
N GLY A 35 29.55 -30.28 -30.22
CA GLY A 35 30.41 -29.14 -29.95
C GLY A 35 31.42 -29.00 -31.08
N GLU A 36 32.24 -27.94 -31.11
CA GLU A 36 33.17 -27.64 -32.21
C GLU A 36 34.13 -28.80 -32.50
N ASN A 37 34.66 -29.43 -31.42
CA ASN A 37 35.59 -30.56 -31.51
C ASN A 37 35.12 -31.76 -30.73
N LEU A 38 33.82 -31.88 -30.50
CA LEU A 38 33.15 -32.94 -29.79
C LEU A 38 32.22 -33.72 -30.69
N THR A 39 32.23 -35.04 -30.53
CA THR A 39 31.33 -35.96 -31.18
C THR A 39 30.67 -36.87 -30.20
N TRP A 40 29.47 -37.37 -30.52
CA TRP A 40 28.73 -38.37 -29.72
C TRP A 40 28.46 -39.63 -30.52
N THR A 41 28.31 -40.73 -29.79
CA THR A 41 27.92 -42.02 -30.35
C THR A 41 27.01 -42.75 -29.39
N LEU A 42 25.87 -43.27 -29.86
CA LEU A 42 25.00 -44.19 -29.16
C LEU A 42 25.32 -45.63 -29.55
N THR A 43 25.73 -46.43 -28.59
CA THR A 43 25.99 -47.86 -28.80
C THR A 43 24.94 -48.67 -28.02
N GLN A 44 24.20 -49.53 -28.72
CA GLN A 44 23.23 -50.41 -28.12
C GLN A 44 23.93 -51.45 -27.23
N ASN A 45 23.44 -51.60 -26.00
CA ASN A 45 23.95 -52.54 -25.03
C ASN A 45 23.54 -54.00 -25.38
N LYS A 46 24.17 -54.97 -24.75
CA LYS A 46 23.89 -56.40 -25.01
C LYS A 46 22.46 -56.81 -24.67
N ASP A 47 21.75 -56.05 -23.88
CA ASP A 47 20.33 -56.30 -23.52
C ASP A 47 19.35 -55.96 -24.66
N GLY A 48 19.87 -55.32 -25.74
CA GLY A 48 19.07 -54.96 -26.91
C GLY A 48 18.04 -53.86 -26.70
N THR A 49 17.99 -53.22 -25.50
CA THR A 49 16.99 -52.24 -25.12
C THR A 49 17.57 -50.94 -24.58
N THR A 50 18.80 -50.93 -24.09
CA THR A 50 19.47 -49.77 -23.50
C THR A 50 20.71 -49.37 -24.33
N TYR A 51 21.24 -48.16 -24.08
CA TYR A 51 22.33 -47.57 -24.81
C TYR A 51 23.39 -46.99 -23.86
N THR A 52 24.66 -47.10 -24.31
CA THR A 52 25.79 -46.34 -23.81
C THR A 52 25.98 -45.11 -24.74
N LEU A 53 25.95 -43.93 -24.13
CA LEU A 53 26.29 -42.66 -24.83
C LEU A 53 27.77 -42.34 -24.59
N THR A 54 28.56 -42.33 -25.66
CA THR A 54 29.99 -41.94 -25.58
C THR A 54 30.16 -40.55 -26.23
N ILE A 55 30.73 -39.62 -25.48
CA ILE A 55 31.22 -38.33 -26.00
C ILE A 55 32.72 -38.48 -26.22
N SER A 56 33.25 -37.95 -27.34
CA SER A 56 34.66 -38.04 -27.73
C SER A 56 35.16 -36.68 -28.23
N GLY A 57 36.43 -36.37 -28.01
CA GLY A 57 37.04 -35.11 -28.44
C GLY A 57 37.40 -34.18 -27.28
N THR A 58 37.48 -32.88 -27.55
CA THR A 58 37.89 -31.85 -26.57
C THR A 58 37.10 -30.56 -26.73
N GLY A 59 36.99 -29.79 -25.67
CA GLY A 59 36.33 -28.46 -25.71
C GLY A 59 34.97 -28.45 -25.01
N GLU A 60 34.12 -27.55 -25.38
CA GLU A 60 32.80 -27.28 -24.78
C GLU A 60 31.70 -28.07 -25.48
N MET A 61 30.80 -28.67 -24.72
CA MET A 61 29.57 -29.22 -25.26
C MET A 61 28.56 -28.11 -25.49
N GLU A 62 27.77 -28.23 -26.53
CA GLU A 62 26.71 -27.28 -26.85
C GLU A 62 25.62 -27.26 -25.79
N ASP A 63 24.99 -26.11 -25.61
CA ASP A 63 23.76 -25.97 -24.84
C ASP A 63 22.54 -26.38 -25.66
N TYR A 64 21.66 -27.17 -25.06
CA TYR A 64 20.46 -27.68 -25.71
C TYR A 64 19.19 -27.11 -25.10
N THR A 65 18.13 -27.00 -25.90
CA THR A 65 16.77 -26.88 -25.43
C THR A 65 16.32 -28.20 -24.78
N VAL A 66 15.22 -28.16 -24.01
CA VAL A 66 14.70 -29.39 -23.38
C VAL A 66 14.41 -30.46 -24.45
N GLY A 67 15.14 -31.56 -24.43
CA GLY A 67 15.05 -32.64 -25.36
C GLY A 67 15.72 -32.39 -26.71
N GLY A 68 16.43 -31.28 -26.89
CA GLY A 68 17.12 -30.90 -28.12
C GLY A 68 18.52 -31.50 -28.29
N ALA A 69 19.07 -32.17 -27.26
CA ALA A 69 20.33 -32.86 -27.40
C ALA A 69 20.25 -33.91 -28.53
N PRO A 70 21.28 -34.02 -29.40
CA PRO A 70 21.18 -34.81 -30.60
C PRO A 70 20.91 -36.31 -30.34
N TRP A 71 21.41 -36.89 -29.26
CA TRP A 71 21.08 -38.24 -28.85
C TRP A 71 19.64 -38.39 -28.35
N HIS A 72 19.01 -37.34 -27.80
CA HIS A 72 17.58 -37.35 -27.45
C HIS A 72 16.72 -37.35 -28.73
N VAL A 73 17.12 -36.55 -29.71
CA VAL A 73 16.48 -36.54 -31.03
C VAL A 73 16.60 -37.89 -31.75
N ALA A 74 17.78 -38.52 -31.69
CA ALA A 74 18.04 -39.84 -32.27
C ALA A 74 17.17 -40.95 -31.64
N LEU A 75 16.92 -40.89 -30.32
CA LEU A 75 16.03 -41.82 -29.61
C LEU A 75 14.54 -41.55 -29.83
N GLY A 76 14.15 -40.37 -30.33
CA GLY A 76 12.81 -40.01 -30.69
C GLY A 76 11.97 -39.61 -29.47
N ALA A 77 11.02 -40.43 -29.00
CA ALA A 77 10.11 -40.06 -27.95
C ALA A 77 10.81 -39.77 -26.61
N ALA A 78 10.26 -38.79 -25.84
CA ALA A 78 10.81 -38.39 -24.52
C ALA A 78 10.99 -39.58 -23.54
N ALA A 79 10.10 -40.57 -23.59
CA ALA A 79 10.21 -41.77 -22.76
C ALA A 79 11.49 -42.60 -23.04
N ASN A 80 12.05 -42.47 -24.24
CA ASN A 80 13.21 -43.24 -24.67
C ASN A 80 14.53 -42.68 -24.11
N ARG A 81 14.57 -41.47 -23.55
CA ARG A 81 15.75 -40.91 -22.86
C ARG A 81 16.24 -41.82 -21.75
N LYS A 82 15.32 -42.51 -21.07
CA LYS A 82 15.61 -43.52 -20.05
C LYS A 82 16.31 -44.78 -20.58
N GLN A 83 16.48 -44.90 -21.88
CA GLN A 83 17.26 -45.98 -22.47
C GLN A 83 18.79 -45.73 -22.41
N ILE A 84 19.22 -44.47 -22.16
CA ILE A 84 20.62 -44.16 -21.89
C ILE A 84 20.92 -44.56 -20.43
N THR A 85 21.68 -45.61 -20.24
CA THR A 85 22.04 -46.18 -18.90
C THR A 85 23.51 -46.00 -18.56
N GLU A 86 24.33 -45.57 -19.49
CA GLU A 86 25.75 -45.27 -19.28
C GLU A 86 26.17 -44.07 -20.11
N ILE A 87 26.99 -43.18 -19.52
CA ILE A 87 27.56 -42.00 -20.16
C ILE A 87 29.07 -42.05 -19.93
N VAL A 88 29.83 -41.98 -21.04
CA VAL A 88 31.28 -41.87 -21.08
C VAL A 88 31.70 -40.51 -21.55
N LEU A 89 32.43 -39.76 -20.71
CA LEU A 89 32.90 -38.41 -20.99
C LEU A 89 34.40 -38.38 -21.26
N PRO A 90 34.89 -37.61 -22.26
CA PRO A 90 36.33 -37.60 -22.61
C PRO A 90 37.16 -36.69 -21.69
N ASN A 91 38.39 -37.07 -21.44
CA ASN A 91 39.37 -36.13 -20.89
C ASN A 91 39.63 -35.03 -21.94
N GLY A 92 39.39 -33.77 -21.50
CA GLY A 92 39.44 -32.61 -22.39
C GLY A 92 38.07 -31.93 -22.59
N LEU A 93 36.97 -32.51 -22.10
CA LEU A 93 35.69 -31.87 -22.01
C LEU A 93 35.78 -30.74 -20.96
N THR A 94 35.35 -29.52 -21.30
CA THR A 94 35.47 -28.36 -20.44
C THR A 94 34.12 -27.85 -19.95
N HIS A 95 33.04 -28.08 -20.70
CA HIS A 95 31.67 -27.73 -20.35
C HIS A 95 30.71 -28.88 -20.64
N ILE A 96 29.77 -29.15 -19.71
CA ILE A 96 28.64 -30.04 -19.94
C ILE A 96 27.43 -29.15 -20.19
N GLY A 97 26.86 -29.24 -21.39
CA GLY A 97 25.82 -28.34 -21.88
C GLY A 97 24.49 -28.42 -21.13
N ASN A 98 23.69 -27.35 -21.22
CA ASN A 98 22.34 -27.34 -20.70
C ASN A 98 21.50 -28.50 -21.26
N ASN A 99 20.69 -29.14 -20.39
CA ASN A 99 19.79 -30.24 -20.77
C ASN A 99 20.48 -31.45 -21.44
N ALA A 100 21.80 -31.59 -21.34
CA ALA A 100 22.57 -32.57 -22.08
C ALA A 100 22.10 -34.01 -21.77
N PHE A 101 21.98 -34.40 -20.50
CA PHE A 101 21.68 -35.77 -20.10
C PHE A 101 20.34 -35.88 -19.36
N LEU A 102 19.45 -34.92 -19.63
CA LEU A 102 18.11 -34.83 -19.05
C LEU A 102 17.36 -36.16 -19.12
N GLN A 103 16.93 -36.70 -17.94
CA GLN A 103 16.12 -37.92 -17.81
C GLN A 103 16.85 -39.22 -18.27
N ALA A 104 18.16 -39.23 -18.43
CA ALA A 104 18.92 -40.47 -18.65
C ALA A 104 18.83 -41.40 -17.42
N ALA A 105 18.77 -42.73 -17.63
CA ALA A 105 18.67 -43.71 -16.55
C ALA A 105 20.03 -44.09 -15.98
N VAL A 106 20.95 -43.12 -15.91
CA VAL A 106 22.31 -43.34 -15.35
C VAL A 106 22.31 -43.24 -13.86
N THR A 107 23.11 -44.07 -13.20
CA THR A 107 23.29 -44.06 -11.75
C THR A 107 24.69 -43.61 -11.33
N LYS A 108 25.63 -43.58 -12.26
CA LYS A 108 27.01 -43.14 -12.03
C LYS A 108 27.55 -42.45 -13.29
N VAL A 109 28.20 -41.33 -13.09
CA VAL A 109 28.93 -40.60 -14.15
C VAL A 109 30.30 -40.19 -13.62
N GLU A 110 31.37 -40.43 -14.37
CA GLU A 110 32.70 -39.90 -14.06
C GLU A 110 32.89 -38.57 -14.80
N ILE A 111 33.00 -37.50 -14.04
CA ILE A 111 33.22 -36.16 -14.58
C ILE A 111 34.71 -35.87 -14.66
N PRO A 112 35.25 -35.62 -15.88
CA PRO A 112 36.68 -35.38 -16.08
C PRO A 112 37.22 -34.15 -15.36
N ASN A 113 38.48 -34.18 -14.97
CA ASN A 113 39.18 -33.07 -14.26
C ASN A 113 39.35 -31.81 -15.13
N THR A 114 38.96 -31.83 -16.37
CA THR A 114 39.00 -30.71 -17.29
C THR A 114 37.68 -29.93 -17.29
N VAL A 115 36.60 -30.49 -16.75
CA VAL A 115 35.26 -29.82 -16.70
C VAL A 115 35.31 -28.66 -15.74
N VAL A 116 34.91 -27.49 -16.21
CA VAL A 116 34.87 -26.22 -15.47
C VAL A 116 33.45 -25.83 -15.12
N SER A 117 32.49 -26.16 -15.99
CA SER A 117 31.07 -25.79 -15.79
C SER A 117 30.11 -26.91 -16.18
N ILE A 118 29.00 -26.96 -15.48
CA ILE A 118 27.90 -27.93 -15.72
C ILE A 118 26.62 -27.08 -15.86
N GLY A 119 25.98 -27.23 -17.03
CA GLY A 119 24.84 -26.43 -17.41
C GLY A 119 23.53 -26.71 -16.64
N THR A 120 22.55 -25.86 -16.85
CA THR A 120 21.21 -26.01 -16.30
C THR A 120 20.56 -27.31 -16.75
N ASN A 121 19.92 -28.04 -15.82
CA ASN A 121 19.26 -29.32 -16.10
C ASN A 121 20.17 -30.40 -16.71
N ALA A 122 21.48 -30.29 -16.64
CA ALA A 122 22.40 -31.22 -17.32
C ALA A 122 22.09 -32.69 -16.99
N PHE A 123 21.80 -32.99 -15.72
CA PHE A 123 21.39 -34.31 -15.22
C PHE A 123 20.01 -34.28 -14.55
N TRP A 124 19.10 -33.44 -15.06
CA TRP A 124 17.76 -33.29 -14.52
C TRP A 124 16.96 -34.60 -14.56
N ASN A 125 16.43 -35.03 -13.41
CA ASN A 125 15.58 -36.21 -13.26
C ASN A 125 16.18 -37.47 -13.86
N CYS A 126 17.52 -37.61 -13.77
CA CYS A 126 18.21 -38.90 -13.90
C CYS A 126 17.82 -39.81 -12.74
N ASN A 127 18.14 -41.09 -12.81
CA ASN A 127 18.06 -41.97 -11.62
C ASN A 127 18.97 -41.42 -10.51
N THR A 128 18.93 -42.03 -9.32
CA THR A 128 19.86 -41.65 -8.25
C THR A 128 21.28 -41.62 -8.80
N ILE A 129 21.78 -40.41 -9.07
CA ILE A 129 23.10 -40.27 -9.67
C ILE A 129 24.17 -40.14 -8.60
N GLU A 130 25.23 -40.92 -8.72
CA GLU A 130 26.41 -40.80 -7.89
C GLU A 130 27.58 -40.27 -8.74
N THR A 131 28.20 -39.21 -8.27
CA THR A 131 29.35 -38.62 -8.96
C THR A 131 30.27 -37.87 -7.98
N THR A 132 31.48 -37.57 -8.45
CA THR A 132 32.39 -36.65 -7.74
C THR A 132 32.72 -35.51 -8.67
N LEU A 133 32.43 -34.30 -8.24
CA LEU A 133 32.82 -33.07 -8.94
C LEU A 133 34.34 -32.84 -8.75
N PRO A 134 35.09 -32.74 -9.82
CA PRO A 134 36.51 -32.42 -9.73
C PRO A 134 36.75 -30.97 -9.27
N ALA A 135 37.97 -30.72 -8.75
CA ALA A 135 38.35 -29.40 -8.25
C ALA A 135 38.26 -28.26 -9.31
N SER A 136 38.21 -28.60 -10.56
CA SER A 136 38.06 -27.65 -11.70
C SER A 136 36.66 -27.08 -11.83
N VAL A 137 35.62 -27.77 -11.35
CA VAL A 137 34.21 -27.30 -11.46
C VAL A 137 34.00 -26.10 -10.57
N ARG A 138 33.67 -24.96 -11.18
CA ARG A 138 33.40 -23.68 -10.49
C ARG A 138 31.98 -23.16 -10.74
N GLU A 139 31.31 -23.60 -11.78
CA GLU A 139 29.99 -23.14 -12.20
C GLU A 139 29.01 -24.30 -12.30
N LEU A 140 27.87 -24.16 -11.58
CA LEU A 140 26.76 -25.10 -11.64
C LEU A 140 25.51 -24.34 -12.07
N GLY A 141 24.89 -24.78 -13.15
CA GLY A 141 23.60 -24.30 -13.60
C GLY A 141 22.50 -24.68 -12.62
N ALA A 142 21.39 -23.93 -12.63
CA ALA A 142 20.22 -24.26 -11.85
C ALA A 142 19.72 -25.66 -12.20
N THR A 143 19.35 -26.45 -11.19
CA THR A 143 18.86 -27.82 -11.37
C THR A 143 19.82 -28.80 -12.08
N ALA A 144 21.14 -28.51 -12.10
CA ALA A 144 22.13 -29.37 -12.76
C ALA A 144 21.98 -30.84 -12.37
N PHE A 145 21.67 -31.13 -11.09
CA PHE A 145 21.46 -32.50 -10.55
C PHE A 145 20.04 -32.68 -9.97
N TYR A 146 19.03 -32.00 -10.54
CA TYR A 146 17.67 -32.12 -10.03
C TYR A 146 17.18 -33.55 -9.97
N GLY A 147 16.65 -33.95 -8.82
CA GLY A 147 16.19 -35.31 -8.55
C GLY A 147 16.89 -35.89 -7.33
N THR A 148 17.06 -37.19 -7.32
CA THR A 148 17.84 -37.92 -6.30
C THR A 148 19.31 -37.98 -6.70
N PHE A 149 20.19 -37.47 -5.84
CA PHE A 149 21.64 -37.50 -6.12
C PHE A 149 22.47 -37.73 -4.88
N VAL A 150 23.68 -38.25 -5.08
CA VAL A 150 24.81 -38.22 -4.15
C VAL A 150 26.01 -37.65 -4.92
N VAL A 151 26.25 -36.36 -4.74
CA VAL A 151 27.30 -35.63 -5.44
C VAL A 151 28.38 -35.23 -4.45
N ASN A 152 29.52 -35.96 -4.49
CA ASN A 152 30.71 -35.60 -3.73
C ASN A 152 31.45 -34.45 -4.45
N VAL A 153 32.26 -33.72 -3.72
CA VAL A 153 33.16 -32.68 -4.26
C VAL A 153 34.59 -33.03 -3.86
N ASP A 154 35.52 -32.89 -4.80
CA ASP A 154 36.95 -33.06 -4.51
C ASP A 154 37.37 -32.16 -3.32
N ALA A 155 38.06 -32.75 -2.35
CA ALA A 155 38.45 -32.03 -1.13
C ALA A 155 39.30 -30.78 -1.39
N ASN A 156 40.03 -30.78 -2.53
CA ASN A 156 40.88 -29.66 -2.96
C ASN A 156 40.11 -28.62 -3.78
N SER A 157 38.81 -28.80 -4.01
CA SER A 157 37.99 -27.78 -4.75
C SER A 157 38.03 -26.42 -4.03
N PRO A 158 38.45 -25.33 -4.71
CA PRO A 158 38.41 -24.02 -4.14
C PRO A 158 37.02 -23.34 -4.32
N TYR A 159 36.09 -23.97 -5.05
CA TYR A 159 34.84 -23.36 -5.47
C TYR A 159 33.59 -23.94 -4.81
N LEU A 160 33.57 -25.25 -4.61
CA LEU A 160 32.40 -26.01 -4.14
C LEU A 160 32.72 -26.86 -2.91
N CYS A 161 31.69 -27.18 -2.16
CA CYS A 161 31.71 -28.20 -1.12
C CYS A 161 30.36 -28.94 -1.04
N CYS A 162 30.38 -30.13 -0.42
CA CYS A 162 29.17 -30.90 -0.16
C CYS A 162 29.05 -31.28 1.29
N GLU A 163 27.81 -31.47 1.74
CA GLU A 163 27.47 -31.97 3.09
C GLU A 163 26.45 -33.11 3.00
N GLU A 164 26.09 -33.68 4.15
CA GLU A 164 25.07 -34.72 4.25
C GLU A 164 25.35 -35.92 3.30
N ASN A 165 26.61 -36.37 3.31
CA ASN A 165 27.06 -37.47 2.44
C ASN A 165 26.76 -37.20 0.93
N GLY A 166 27.02 -36.00 0.47
CA GLY A 166 26.83 -35.60 -0.93
C GLY A 166 25.41 -35.25 -1.33
N LYS A 167 24.49 -35.09 -0.36
CA LYS A 167 23.12 -34.71 -0.65
C LYS A 167 22.89 -33.17 -0.71
N VAL A 168 23.84 -32.38 -0.22
CA VAL A 168 23.74 -30.93 -0.17
C VAL A 168 24.97 -30.29 -0.80
N LEU A 169 24.77 -29.41 -1.76
CA LEU A 169 25.83 -28.70 -2.49
C LEU A 169 25.83 -27.22 -2.13
N TYR A 170 27.00 -26.69 -1.78
CA TYR A 170 27.24 -25.29 -1.48
C TYR A 170 28.43 -24.74 -2.28
N SER A 171 28.53 -23.41 -2.35
CA SER A 171 29.81 -22.75 -2.60
C SER A 171 30.81 -23.08 -1.48
N LYS A 172 32.13 -22.98 -1.77
CA LYS A 172 33.19 -23.38 -0.80
C LYS A 172 33.10 -22.62 0.53
N ASP A 173 32.74 -21.36 0.47
CA ASP A 173 32.56 -20.44 1.61
C ASP A 173 31.16 -20.55 2.23
N LYS A 174 30.30 -21.41 1.66
CA LYS A 174 28.90 -21.60 2.05
C LYS A 174 28.06 -20.30 1.99
N THR A 175 28.40 -19.38 1.09
CA THR A 175 27.55 -18.19 0.84
C THR A 175 26.39 -18.50 -0.09
N THR A 176 26.47 -19.57 -0.89
CA THR A 176 25.42 -20.00 -1.80
C THR A 176 25.03 -21.45 -1.54
N LEU A 177 23.72 -21.70 -1.31
CA LEU A 177 23.12 -23.03 -1.36
C LEU A 177 22.70 -23.31 -2.80
N TYR A 178 23.43 -24.20 -3.47
CA TYR A 178 23.14 -24.57 -4.85
C TYR A 178 21.98 -25.55 -4.97
N GLN A 179 22.06 -26.67 -4.27
CA GLN A 179 21.08 -27.74 -4.46
C GLN A 179 21.05 -28.76 -3.31
N VAL A 180 19.85 -29.29 -3.03
CA VAL A 180 19.58 -30.37 -2.08
C VAL A 180 18.91 -31.52 -2.81
N SER A 181 19.37 -32.75 -2.55
CA SER A 181 18.80 -33.94 -3.18
C SER A 181 17.36 -34.17 -2.72
N GLN A 182 16.47 -34.57 -3.63
CA GLN A 182 15.05 -34.80 -3.33
C GLN A 182 14.80 -35.91 -2.29
N ASN A 183 15.76 -36.83 -2.06
CA ASN A 183 15.67 -37.84 -1.01
C ASN A 183 16.24 -37.36 0.33
N TYR A 184 16.49 -36.03 0.48
CA TYR A 184 16.81 -35.48 1.79
C TYR A 184 15.58 -35.57 2.68
N ALA A 185 15.72 -36.08 3.87
CA ALA A 185 14.62 -36.27 4.82
C ALA A 185 14.98 -35.73 6.21
N GLY A 186 13.95 -35.22 6.89
CA GLY A 186 14.12 -34.71 8.26
C GLY A 186 14.31 -33.19 8.29
N GLU A 187 14.84 -32.68 9.39
CA GLU A 187 15.12 -31.29 9.60
C GLU A 187 16.31 -30.82 8.78
N PHE A 188 16.24 -29.61 8.28
CA PHE A 188 17.30 -28.97 7.50
C PHE A 188 17.66 -27.61 8.08
N THR A 189 18.94 -27.41 8.36
CA THR A 189 19.47 -26.15 8.88
C THR A 189 20.30 -25.44 7.81
N ILE A 190 19.89 -24.24 7.45
CA ILE A 190 20.65 -23.39 6.53
C ILE A 190 21.77 -22.70 7.32
N PRO A 191 23.05 -22.84 6.91
CA PRO A 191 24.16 -22.16 7.59
C PRO A 191 23.99 -20.63 7.59
N SER A 192 24.37 -19.98 8.69
CA SER A 192 24.30 -18.53 8.84
C SER A 192 25.27 -17.74 7.93
N THR A 193 26.08 -18.42 7.14
CA THR A 193 26.93 -17.84 6.08
C THR A 193 26.20 -17.71 4.75
N VAL A 194 25.07 -18.42 4.55
CA VAL A 194 24.34 -18.43 3.28
C VAL A 194 23.71 -17.06 3.04
N MET A 195 24.02 -16.50 1.89
CA MET A 195 23.47 -15.20 1.40
C MET A 195 22.47 -15.43 0.26
N THR A 196 22.66 -16.50 -0.53
CA THR A 196 21.81 -16.83 -1.68
C THR A 196 21.38 -18.30 -1.60
N ILE A 197 20.07 -18.51 -1.71
CA ILE A 197 19.46 -19.81 -1.95
C ILE A 197 19.11 -19.86 -3.42
N ASN A 198 19.75 -20.74 -4.18
CA ASN A 198 19.68 -20.75 -5.64
C ASN A 198 18.30 -21.18 -6.14
N ASP A 199 18.02 -20.93 -7.43
CA ASP A 199 16.80 -21.41 -8.08
C ASP A 199 16.69 -22.94 -7.94
N TYR A 200 15.47 -23.40 -7.57
CA TYR A 200 15.15 -24.82 -7.36
C TYR A 200 16.00 -25.55 -6.33
N ALA A 201 16.69 -24.85 -5.42
CA ALA A 201 17.67 -25.45 -4.49
C ALA A 201 17.12 -26.66 -3.71
N MET A 202 15.88 -26.61 -3.23
CA MET A 202 15.21 -27.68 -2.49
C MET A 202 13.89 -28.13 -3.18
N TYR A 203 13.77 -27.91 -4.48
CA TYR A 203 12.55 -28.25 -5.23
C TYR A 203 12.16 -29.72 -5.05
N GLY A 204 10.96 -29.97 -4.54
CA GLY A 204 10.40 -31.31 -4.39
C GLY A 204 11.02 -32.15 -3.24
N CYS A 205 11.74 -31.52 -2.30
CA CYS A 205 12.23 -32.20 -1.08
C CYS A 205 11.07 -32.43 -0.09
N LYS A 206 10.12 -33.27 -0.45
CA LYS A 206 8.85 -33.51 0.26
C LYS A 206 9.02 -34.21 1.62
N ASP A 207 10.13 -34.91 1.82
CA ASP A 207 10.40 -35.65 3.05
C ASP A 207 11.17 -34.81 4.10
N THR A 208 11.41 -33.52 3.83
CA THR A 208 11.86 -32.55 4.84
C THR A 208 10.79 -32.35 5.91
N SER A 209 11.18 -31.97 7.10
CA SER A 209 10.26 -31.78 8.24
C SER A 209 10.74 -30.67 9.18
N GLY A 210 9.93 -30.36 10.18
CA GLY A 210 10.26 -29.35 11.18
C GLY A 210 10.13 -27.90 10.67
N LYS A 211 10.74 -26.97 11.39
CA LYS A 211 10.72 -25.55 11.08
C LYS A 211 11.80 -25.22 10.06
N LEU A 212 11.43 -24.54 8.98
CA LEU A 212 12.40 -23.90 8.10
C LEU A 212 12.72 -22.49 8.65
N VAL A 213 13.99 -22.29 8.99
CA VAL A 213 14.51 -20.97 9.40
C VAL A 213 15.44 -20.46 8.31
N ILE A 214 15.08 -19.33 7.74
CA ILE A 214 15.94 -18.60 6.80
C ILE A 214 16.79 -17.63 7.63
N PRO A 215 18.14 -17.80 7.66
CA PRO A 215 19.01 -16.92 8.43
C PRO A 215 18.96 -15.46 7.95
N ASP A 216 19.21 -14.49 8.83
CA ASP A 216 19.29 -13.07 8.50
C ASP A 216 20.38 -12.72 7.47
N SER A 217 21.35 -13.61 7.23
CA SER A 217 22.35 -13.46 6.16
C SER A 217 21.79 -13.63 4.76
N VAL A 218 20.68 -14.39 4.61
CA VAL A 218 20.08 -14.65 3.29
C VAL A 218 19.43 -13.39 2.74
N GLN A 219 19.83 -12.99 1.55
CA GLN A 219 19.28 -11.85 0.83
C GLN A 219 18.36 -12.27 -0.31
N THR A 220 18.65 -13.38 -0.98
CA THR A 220 17.91 -13.87 -2.14
C THR A 220 17.46 -15.30 -1.95
N ILE A 221 16.17 -15.54 -2.15
CA ILE A 221 15.56 -16.86 -2.30
C ILE A 221 15.17 -17.01 -3.76
N GLY A 222 15.78 -17.95 -4.47
CA GLY A 222 15.60 -18.15 -5.90
C GLY A 222 14.23 -18.69 -6.30
N GLN A 223 13.98 -18.74 -7.61
CA GLN A 223 12.78 -19.30 -8.20
C GLN A 223 12.57 -20.75 -7.76
N ALA A 224 11.35 -21.07 -7.29
CA ALA A 224 10.94 -22.41 -6.86
C ALA A 224 11.92 -23.08 -5.85
N ALA A 225 12.68 -22.29 -5.09
CA ALA A 225 13.76 -22.78 -4.22
C ALA A 225 13.26 -23.80 -3.19
N PHE A 226 12.05 -23.66 -2.64
CA PHE A 226 11.42 -24.55 -1.68
C PHE A 226 10.11 -25.16 -2.21
N TYR A 227 9.88 -25.15 -3.52
CA TYR A 227 8.65 -25.69 -4.11
C TYR A 227 8.37 -27.12 -3.63
N GLY A 228 7.17 -27.33 -3.03
CA GLY A 228 6.71 -28.67 -2.64
C GLY A 228 7.55 -29.34 -1.53
N THR A 229 8.21 -28.58 -0.67
CA THR A 229 8.94 -29.10 0.50
C THR A 229 8.00 -29.51 1.62
N GLY A 230 8.48 -30.41 2.50
CA GLY A 230 7.69 -30.97 3.59
C GLY A 230 7.76 -30.21 4.91
N PHE A 231 8.41 -29.05 4.98
CA PHE A 231 8.52 -28.24 6.19
C PHE A 231 7.16 -27.85 6.76
N THR A 232 7.06 -27.73 8.09
CA THR A 232 5.80 -27.49 8.78
C THR A 232 5.58 -26.04 9.21
N THR A 233 6.63 -25.24 9.36
CA THR A 233 6.57 -23.81 9.66
C THR A 233 7.71 -23.07 9.00
N LEU A 234 7.54 -21.76 8.78
CA LEU A 234 8.52 -20.89 8.12
C LEU A 234 8.86 -19.69 9.00
N ASP A 235 10.15 -19.36 9.03
CA ASP A 235 10.69 -18.12 9.57
C ASP A 235 11.59 -17.50 8.50
N LEU A 236 11.16 -16.38 7.90
CA LEU A 236 11.87 -15.75 6.77
C LEU A 236 13.11 -14.94 7.17
N GLY A 237 13.38 -14.77 8.47
CA GLY A 237 14.46 -13.90 8.93
C GLY A 237 14.26 -12.44 8.47
N ASN A 238 15.18 -11.55 8.85
CA ASN A 238 15.09 -10.12 8.54
C ASN A 238 16.07 -9.65 7.45
N GLY A 239 16.78 -10.57 6.81
CA GLY A 239 17.77 -10.27 5.77
C GLY A 239 17.24 -10.39 4.34
N VAL A 240 16.18 -11.17 4.13
CA VAL A 240 15.63 -11.48 2.81
C VAL A 240 15.12 -10.20 2.13
N LYS A 241 15.62 -9.95 0.90
CA LYS A 241 15.21 -8.85 0.03
C LYS A 241 14.35 -9.32 -1.13
N GLU A 242 14.67 -10.50 -1.67
CA GLU A 242 14.03 -11.04 -2.86
C GLU A 242 13.54 -12.46 -2.62
N ILE A 243 12.26 -12.72 -2.93
CA ILE A 243 11.62 -14.01 -2.93
C ILE A 243 11.21 -14.32 -4.37
N GLY A 244 11.78 -15.36 -4.96
CA GLY A 244 11.58 -15.71 -6.37
C GLY A 244 10.20 -16.28 -6.67
N THR A 245 9.84 -16.32 -7.96
CA THR A 245 8.61 -16.92 -8.48
C THR A 245 8.45 -18.35 -7.95
N SER A 246 7.27 -18.68 -7.43
CA SER A 246 6.93 -20.00 -6.89
C SER A 246 7.85 -20.51 -5.78
N ALA A 247 8.57 -19.65 -5.08
CA ALA A 247 9.62 -20.05 -4.12
C ALA A 247 9.14 -21.06 -3.06
N PHE A 248 7.92 -20.88 -2.51
CA PHE A 248 7.28 -21.76 -1.53
C PHE A 248 6.00 -22.42 -2.06
N ASN A 249 5.77 -22.36 -3.38
CA ASN A 249 4.54 -22.90 -3.97
C ASN A 249 4.37 -24.39 -3.61
N THR A 250 3.12 -24.80 -3.34
CA THR A 250 2.73 -26.16 -2.93
C THR A 250 3.35 -26.69 -1.63
N CYS A 251 3.90 -25.83 -0.78
CA CYS A 251 4.33 -26.22 0.57
C CYS A 251 3.12 -26.44 1.49
N SER A 252 2.31 -27.45 1.20
CA SER A 252 1.00 -27.69 1.84
C SER A 252 1.08 -28.09 3.32
N ASN A 253 2.25 -28.51 3.80
CA ASN A 253 2.47 -28.88 5.21
C ASN A 253 2.76 -27.67 6.11
N MET A 254 3.13 -26.50 5.55
CA MET A 254 3.39 -25.29 6.33
C MET A 254 2.12 -24.80 7.03
N LYS A 255 2.22 -24.56 8.33
CA LYS A 255 1.12 -24.18 9.21
C LYS A 255 1.48 -22.95 10.04
N GLY A 256 0.45 -22.34 10.67
CA GLY A 256 0.61 -21.19 11.54
C GLY A 256 0.69 -19.89 10.76
N ASP A 257 1.35 -18.91 11.36
CA ASP A 257 1.46 -17.56 10.84
C ASP A 257 2.51 -17.44 9.74
N LEU A 258 2.31 -16.51 8.80
CA LEU A 258 3.31 -16.08 7.84
C LEU A 258 3.60 -14.58 8.03
N VAL A 259 4.86 -14.25 8.28
CA VAL A 259 5.34 -12.86 8.28
C VAL A 259 6.25 -12.66 7.08
N ILE A 260 5.90 -11.71 6.20
CA ILE A 260 6.78 -11.25 5.13
C ILE A 260 7.46 -9.97 5.63
N PRO A 261 8.76 -10.04 6.01
CA PRO A 261 9.42 -8.99 6.78
C PRO A 261 9.67 -7.72 5.96
N ALA A 262 9.89 -6.60 6.65
CA ALA A 262 10.10 -5.29 6.06
C ALA A 262 11.38 -5.17 5.18
N SER A 263 12.29 -6.13 5.28
CA SER A 263 13.47 -6.23 4.41
C SER A 263 13.13 -6.64 2.98
N VAL A 264 11.98 -7.32 2.75
CA VAL A 264 11.57 -7.82 1.44
C VAL A 264 11.12 -6.67 0.55
N THR A 265 11.74 -6.56 -0.62
CA THR A 265 11.46 -5.55 -1.64
C THR A 265 10.89 -6.13 -2.94
N SER A 266 10.93 -7.47 -3.09
CA SER A 266 10.38 -8.18 -4.24
C SER A 266 9.83 -9.54 -3.83
N VAL A 267 8.62 -9.85 -4.30
CA VAL A 267 7.97 -11.16 -4.20
C VAL A 267 7.54 -11.56 -5.60
N GLY A 268 8.00 -12.71 -6.07
CA GLY A 268 7.66 -13.25 -7.39
C GLY A 268 6.26 -13.84 -7.41
N GLU A 269 5.70 -13.99 -8.61
CA GLU A 269 4.37 -14.59 -8.82
C GLU A 269 4.25 -15.97 -8.18
N SER A 270 3.12 -16.26 -7.55
CA SER A 270 2.81 -17.54 -6.91
C SER A 270 3.85 -18.00 -5.86
N ALA A 271 4.58 -17.06 -5.26
CA ALA A 271 5.63 -17.40 -4.31
C ALA A 271 5.11 -18.23 -3.12
N PHE A 272 3.89 -17.90 -2.64
CA PHE A 272 3.22 -18.62 -1.54
C PHE A 272 1.93 -19.32 -1.98
N HIS A 273 1.73 -19.51 -3.28
CA HIS A 273 0.52 -20.14 -3.79
C HIS A 273 0.40 -21.60 -3.31
N SER A 274 -0.81 -22.02 -2.95
CA SER A 274 -1.10 -23.39 -2.47
C SER A 274 -0.25 -23.83 -1.25
N THR A 275 0.18 -22.89 -0.42
CA THR A 275 0.78 -23.19 0.89
C THR A 275 -0.29 -23.57 1.91
N GLY A 276 0.11 -24.26 2.97
CA GLY A 276 -0.83 -24.71 3.98
C GLY A 276 -1.00 -23.79 5.20
N PHE A 277 -0.47 -22.57 5.16
CA PHE A 277 -0.60 -21.61 6.26
C PHE A 277 -2.06 -21.38 6.65
N ASP A 278 -2.35 -21.45 7.95
CA ASP A 278 -3.71 -21.38 8.51
C ASP A 278 -3.81 -20.40 9.71
N GLY A 279 -2.77 -19.63 9.97
CA GLY A 279 -2.70 -18.58 10.98
C GLY A 279 -2.91 -17.17 10.40
N ALA A 280 -2.23 -16.18 10.98
CA ALA A 280 -2.22 -14.81 10.53
C ALA A 280 -1.20 -14.57 9.40
N LEU A 281 -1.55 -13.73 8.42
CA LEU A 281 -0.63 -13.20 7.42
C LEU A 281 -0.29 -11.74 7.76
N ASN A 282 0.99 -11.45 8.00
CA ASN A 282 1.47 -10.09 8.25
C ASN A 282 2.45 -9.67 7.15
N ILE A 283 2.04 -8.71 6.31
CA ILE A 283 2.82 -8.20 5.19
C ILE A 283 3.45 -6.87 5.60
N GLN A 284 4.71 -6.93 6.04
CA GLN A 284 5.54 -5.77 6.38
C GLN A 284 6.43 -5.32 5.20
N ALA A 285 6.44 -6.12 4.14
CA ALA A 285 7.31 -5.97 2.97
C ALA A 285 7.25 -4.58 2.34
N GLN A 286 8.38 -4.14 1.77
CA GLN A 286 8.52 -2.90 1.02
C GLN A 286 8.22 -3.11 -0.47
N ILE A 287 7.15 -3.84 -0.77
CA ILE A 287 6.63 -4.08 -2.12
C ILE A 287 5.49 -3.13 -2.45
N LYS A 288 5.30 -2.82 -3.73
CA LYS A 288 4.25 -1.91 -4.17
C LYS A 288 2.91 -2.60 -4.39
N GLU A 289 2.93 -3.89 -4.70
CA GLU A 289 1.74 -4.65 -5.07
C GLU A 289 1.81 -6.09 -4.54
N ILE A 290 0.64 -6.65 -4.24
CA ILE A 290 0.45 -8.09 -4.02
C ILE A 290 0.09 -8.69 -5.38
N PRO A 291 0.83 -9.68 -5.90
CA PRO A 291 0.60 -10.25 -7.22
C PRO A 291 -0.80 -10.89 -7.38
N ASP A 292 -1.23 -11.04 -8.66
CA ASP A 292 -2.47 -11.74 -9.02
C ASP A 292 -2.48 -13.16 -8.44
N SER A 293 -3.58 -13.51 -7.80
CA SER A 293 -3.87 -14.86 -7.27
C SER A 293 -2.85 -15.40 -6.26
N GLU A 294 -1.97 -14.58 -5.68
CA GLU A 294 -0.86 -15.00 -4.81
C GLU A 294 -1.29 -15.85 -3.63
N PHE A 295 -2.38 -15.45 -2.96
CA PHE A 295 -2.93 -16.15 -1.79
C PHE A 295 -4.33 -16.70 -2.05
N SER A 296 -4.72 -16.88 -3.31
CA SER A 296 -6.04 -17.40 -3.66
C SER A 296 -6.26 -18.78 -3.03
N GLY A 297 -7.41 -18.97 -2.37
CA GLY A 297 -7.77 -20.22 -1.70
C GLY A 297 -6.95 -20.52 -0.43
N ALA A 298 -6.09 -19.62 0.01
CA ALA A 298 -5.29 -19.80 1.22
C ALA A 298 -6.16 -19.87 2.50
N ALA A 299 -5.65 -20.60 3.50
CA ALA A 299 -6.41 -20.86 4.73
C ALA A 299 -6.17 -19.83 5.85
N PHE A 300 -5.52 -18.71 5.57
CA PHE A 300 -5.27 -17.66 6.55
C PHE A 300 -6.52 -17.21 7.29
N THR A 301 -6.37 -16.92 8.59
CA THR A 301 -7.47 -16.41 9.43
C THR A 301 -7.55 -14.90 9.48
N SER A 302 -6.44 -14.22 9.26
CA SER A 302 -6.37 -12.75 9.19
C SER A 302 -5.25 -12.29 8.27
N VAL A 303 -5.38 -11.09 7.70
CA VAL A 303 -4.31 -10.42 6.96
C VAL A 303 -4.12 -8.99 7.42
N VAL A 304 -2.86 -8.57 7.58
CA VAL A 304 -2.46 -7.20 7.93
C VAL A 304 -1.45 -6.70 6.91
N PHE A 305 -1.78 -5.58 6.26
CA PHE A 305 -0.90 -4.87 5.33
C PHE A 305 -0.26 -3.69 6.08
N SER A 306 0.94 -3.89 6.60
CA SER A 306 1.67 -2.87 7.37
C SER A 306 2.88 -2.27 6.65
N GLY A 307 3.17 -2.78 5.46
CA GLY A 307 4.28 -2.32 4.61
C GLY A 307 3.91 -1.18 3.67
N SER A 308 4.64 -1.07 2.56
CA SER A 308 4.45 -0.04 1.53
C SER A 308 3.51 -0.45 0.39
N VAL A 309 2.72 -1.52 0.58
CA VAL A 309 1.77 -2.03 -0.42
C VAL A 309 0.79 -0.95 -0.80
N LYS A 310 0.74 -0.63 -2.11
CA LYS A 310 -0.20 0.33 -2.69
C LYS A 310 -1.37 -0.36 -3.39
N ARG A 311 -1.14 -1.52 -3.97
CA ARG A 311 -2.14 -2.25 -4.74
C ARG A 311 -2.21 -3.72 -4.34
N ILE A 312 -3.43 -4.21 -4.25
CA ILE A 312 -3.74 -5.63 -4.09
C ILE A 312 -4.33 -6.07 -5.42
N ASP A 313 -3.59 -6.88 -6.19
CA ASP A 313 -3.98 -7.24 -7.54
C ASP A 313 -5.17 -8.20 -7.58
N LYS A 314 -5.60 -8.48 -8.79
CA LYS A 314 -6.77 -9.30 -9.10
C LYS A 314 -6.69 -10.65 -8.41
N SER A 315 -7.79 -11.05 -7.76
CA SER A 315 -7.95 -12.38 -7.14
C SER A 315 -6.93 -12.74 -6.06
N SER A 316 -6.11 -11.80 -5.57
CA SER A 316 -4.98 -12.09 -4.65
C SER A 316 -5.38 -12.89 -3.42
N PHE A 317 -6.59 -12.68 -2.86
CA PHE A 317 -7.16 -13.40 -1.71
C PHE A 317 -8.51 -14.04 -2.04
N LYS A 318 -8.78 -14.29 -3.32
CA LYS A 318 -10.03 -14.90 -3.74
C LYS A 318 -10.23 -16.27 -3.07
N ASP A 319 -11.45 -16.56 -2.62
CA ASP A 319 -11.85 -17.83 -2.00
C ASP A 319 -11.07 -18.20 -0.72
N CYS A 320 -10.50 -17.22 -0.01
CA CYS A 320 -9.90 -17.42 1.31
C CYS A 320 -11.00 -17.62 2.37
N HIS A 321 -11.62 -18.81 2.37
CA HIS A 321 -12.82 -19.10 3.17
C HIS A 321 -12.64 -19.05 4.69
N ASN A 322 -11.39 -19.06 5.19
CA ASN A 322 -11.10 -18.98 6.61
C ASN A 322 -10.77 -17.56 7.08
N LEU A 323 -10.54 -16.64 6.16
CA LEU A 323 -10.19 -15.26 6.48
C LEU A 323 -11.35 -14.58 7.22
N THR A 324 -11.09 -14.07 8.41
CA THR A 324 -12.09 -13.41 9.28
C THR A 324 -11.92 -11.90 9.32
N SER A 325 -10.68 -11.41 9.12
CA SER A 325 -10.37 -9.98 9.15
C SER A 325 -9.26 -9.59 8.16
N ALA A 326 -9.37 -8.37 7.63
CA ALA A 326 -8.33 -7.75 6.80
C ALA A 326 -8.11 -6.29 7.26
N ILE A 327 -6.85 -5.92 7.49
CA ILE A 327 -6.46 -4.57 7.91
C ILE A 327 -5.53 -3.98 6.86
N PHE A 328 -5.97 -2.89 6.25
CA PHE A 328 -5.22 -2.17 5.21
C PHE A 328 -4.55 -0.93 5.81
N SER A 329 -3.24 -0.75 5.56
CA SER A 329 -2.54 0.48 5.92
C SER A 329 -3.01 1.67 5.08
N ASP A 330 -2.67 2.88 5.51
CA ASP A 330 -2.95 4.11 4.76
C ASP A 330 -2.21 4.18 3.41
N ASN A 331 -1.26 3.28 3.15
CA ASN A 331 -0.55 3.21 1.87
C ASN A 331 -1.35 2.50 0.77
N VAL A 332 -2.34 1.66 1.13
CA VAL A 332 -3.14 0.93 0.13
C VAL A 332 -4.07 1.90 -0.58
N GLU A 333 -3.86 2.05 -1.88
CA GLU A 333 -4.61 2.94 -2.77
C GLU A 333 -5.66 2.19 -3.60
N ASP A 334 -5.41 0.92 -3.93
CA ASP A 334 -6.24 0.14 -4.87
C ASP A 334 -6.43 -1.31 -4.40
N ILE A 335 -7.67 -1.76 -4.36
CA ILE A 335 -8.05 -3.16 -4.17
C ILE A 335 -8.66 -3.66 -5.47
N GLY A 336 -7.94 -4.54 -6.16
CA GLY A 336 -8.25 -5.01 -7.50
C GLY A 336 -9.47 -5.94 -7.60
N ASP A 337 -9.79 -6.32 -8.84
CA ASP A 337 -10.96 -7.15 -9.16
C ASP A 337 -10.90 -8.49 -8.44
N TYR A 338 -12.02 -8.90 -7.83
CA TYR A 338 -12.17 -10.18 -7.12
C TYR A 338 -11.19 -10.40 -5.97
N ALA A 339 -10.45 -9.39 -5.51
CA ALA A 339 -9.34 -9.53 -4.58
C ALA A 339 -9.71 -10.31 -3.31
N PHE A 340 -10.89 -10.11 -2.72
CA PHE A 340 -11.43 -10.83 -1.56
C PHE A 340 -12.78 -11.50 -1.86
N SER A 341 -13.07 -11.76 -3.14
CA SER A 341 -14.30 -12.43 -3.52
C SER A 341 -14.36 -13.85 -2.96
N GLY A 342 -15.52 -14.25 -2.42
CA GLY A 342 -15.70 -15.59 -1.86
C GLY A 342 -15.08 -15.79 -0.45
N CYS A 343 -14.56 -14.76 0.20
CA CYS A 343 -14.08 -14.83 1.58
C CYS A 343 -15.26 -14.92 2.57
N THR A 344 -15.94 -16.06 2.62
CA THR A 344 -17.24 -16.22 3.29
C THR A 344 -17.22 -15.99 4.80
N LYS A 345 -16.05 -16.09 5.47
CA LYS A 345 -15.88 -15.78 6.89
C LYS A 345 -15.30 -14.39 7.15
N LEU A 346 -15.00 -13.59 6.13
CA LEU A 346 -14.45 -12.25 6.28
C LEU A 346 -15.53 -11.31 6.81
N THR A 347 -15.60 -11.18 8.14
CA THR A 347 -16.62 -10.38 8.82
C THR A 347 -16.21 -8.95 9.07
N SER A 348 -14.91 -8.67 9.09
CA SER A 348 -14.35 -7.35 9.44
C SER A 348 -13.27 -6.92 8.46
N VAL A 349 -13.40 -5.69 7.98
CA VAL A 349 -12.36 -4.99 7.21
C VAL A 349 -12.11 -3.62 7.83
N THR A 350 -10.83 -3.23 7.87
CA THR A 350 -10.43 -1.87 8.23
C THR A 350 -9.67 -1.28 7.05
N PHE A 351 -10.28 -0.31 6.38
CA PHE A 351 -9.66 0.39 5.25
C PHE A 351 -8.74 1.51 5.74
N GLY A 352 -7.57 1.64 5.11
CA GLY A 352 -6.67 2.77 5.31
C GLY A 352 -7.22 4.06 4.68
N LYS A 353 -6.76 5.20 5.17
CA LYS A 353 -7.19 6.52 4.69
C LYS A 353 -6.70 6.87 3.28
N GLY A 354 -5.81 6.07 2.70
CA GLY A 354 -5.29 6.25 1.34
C GLY A 354 -6.08 5.55 0.25
N LEU A 355 -7.06 4.69 0.60
CA LEU A 355 -7.78 3.86 -0.36
C LEU A 355 -8.63 4.72 -1.31
N GLN A 356 -8.41 4.56 -2.61
CA GLN A 356 -9.09 5.32 -3.66
C GLN A 356 -10.02 4.44 -4.51
N VAL A 357 -9.67 3.17 -4.74
CA VAL A 357 -10.42 2.29 -5.65
C VAL A 357 -10.72 0.94 -4.99
N ILE A 358 -11.97 0.49 -5.14
CA ILE A 358 -12.40 -0.87 -4.84
C ILE A 358 -12.92 -1.47 -6.15
N GLY A 359 -12.21 -2.47 -6.68
CA GLY A 359 -12.43 -3.06 -7.98
C GLY A 359 -13.65 -3.94 -8.09
N LYS A 360 -13.90 -4.45 -9.30
CA LYS A 360 -15.05 -5.28 -9.65
C LYS A 360 -15.11 -6.54 -8.79
N SER A 361 -16.26 -6.75 -8.14
CA SER A 361 -16.52 -7.92 -7.27
C SER A 361 -15.46 -8.13 -6.16
N ALA A 362 -14.74 -7.08 -5.76
CA ALA A 362 -13.60 -7.19 -4.85
C ALA A 362 -13.94 -7.90 -3.53
N PHE A 363 -15.13 -7.67 -2.97
CA PHE A 363 -15.63 -8.30 -1.75
C PHE A 363 -16.92 -9.10 -1.98
N ALA A 364 -17.25 -9.43 -3.24
CA ALA A 364 -18.46 -10.18 -3.54
C ALA A 364 -18.48 -11.54 -2.83
N ASN A 365 -19.66 -11.95 -2.33
CA ASN A 365 -19.85 -13.20 -1.57
C ASN A 365 -18.97 -13.30 -0.31
N SER A 366 -18.65 -12.17 0.32
CA SER A 366 -17.92 -12.14 1.59
C SER A 366 -18.87 -12.17 2.79
N GLY A 367 -18.31 -12.50 3.97
CA GLY A 367 -19.05 -12.54 5.24
C GLY A 367 -19.16 -11.17 5.93
N LEU A 368 -18.82 -10.06 5.26
CA LEU A 368 -18.82 -8.71 5.84
C LEU A 368 -20.10 -8.42 6.62
N SER A 369 -19.95 -7.91 7.84
CA SER A 369 -21.05 -7.77 8.78
C SER A 369 -21.06 -6.41 9.47
N GLY A 370 -22.27 -6.03 9.95
CA GLY A 370 -22.44 -4.77 10.66
C GLY A 370 -22.36 -3.56 9.74
N LYS A 371 -21.79 -2.47 10.22
CA LYS A 371 -21.63 -1.21 9.48
C LYS A 371 -20.42 -1.28 8.55
N LEU A 372 -20.63 -1.05 7.28
CA LEU A 372 -19.54 -0.92 6.30
C LEU A 372 -18.93 0.49 6.40
N MET A 373 -17.70 0.56 6.91
CA MET A 373 -16.95 1.81 7.09
C MET A 373 -16.03 2.06 5.89
N LEU A 374 -16.45 2.97 5.01
CA LEU A 374 -15.68 3.38 3.82
C LEU A 374 -14.89 4.67 4.10
N PRO A 375 -13.63 4.79 3.67
CA PRO A 375 -12.82 5.99 3.94
C PRO A 375 -13.20 7.15 3.01
N ASP A 376 -13.01 8.38 3.50
CA ASP A 376 -13.30 9.62 2.74
C ASP A 376 -12.40 9.82 1.50
N SER A 377 -11.28 9.10 1.43
CA SER A 377 -10.37 9.10 0.28
C SER A 377 -10.92 8.39 -0.94
N LEU A 378 -11.98 7.57 -0.76
CA LEU A 378 -12.49 6.68 -1.81
C LEU A 378 -13.05 7.49 -2.99
N LYS A 379 -12.62 7.12 -4.20
CA LYS A 379 -13.00 7.75 -5.47
C LYS A 379 -13.86 6.86 -6.34
N ARG A 380 -13.73 5.53 -6.18
CA ARG A 380 -14.41 4.59 -7.05
C ARG A 380 -14.73 3.27 -6.33
N ILE A 381 -15.95 2.81 -6.51
CA ILE A 381 -16.43 1.47 -6.17
C ILE A 381 -16.96 0.85 -7.46
N ASP A 382 -16.35 -0.23 -7.93
CA ASP A 382 -16.69 -0.83 -9.21
C ASP A 382 -17.91 -1.79 -9.13
N GLU A 383 -18.25 -2.33 -10.28
CA GLU A 383 -19.39 -3.22 -10.51
C GLU A 383 -19.33 -4.43 -9.56
N TYR A 384 -20.48 -4.72 -8.87
CA TYR A 384 -20.61 -5.84 -7.92
C TYR A 384 -19.62 -5.85 -6.74
N ALA A 385 -18.90 -4.77 -6.47
CA ALA A 385 -17.78 -4.74 -5.50
C ALA A 385 -18.13 -5.37 -4.13
N PHE A 386 -19.33 -5.12 -3.60
CA PHE A 386 -19.84 -5.67 -2.35
C PHE A 386 -21.11 -6.50 -2.57
N ALA A 387 -21.26 -7.14 -3.72
CA ALA A 387 -22.47 -7.92 -4.01
C ALA A 387 -22.55 -9.17 -3.12
N ASN A 388 -23.78 -9.50 -2.70
CA ASN A 388 -24.07 -10.72 -1.94
C ASN A 388 -23.27 -10.83 -0.62
N CYS A 389 -23.26 -9.75 0.17
CA CYS A 389 -22.73 -9.72 1.54
C CYS A 389 -23.90 -9.59 2.52
N PRO A 390 -24.60 -10.69 2.85
CA PRO A 390 -25.93 -10.67 3.48
C PRO A 390 -25.92 -10.22 4.94
N HIS A 391 -24.75 -10.06 5.55
CA HIS A 391 -24.60 -9.68 6.97
C HIS A 391 -24.25 -8.19 7.17
N ILE A 392 -24.04 -7.43 6.12
CA ILE A 392 -23.93 -5.97 6.21
C ILE A 392 -25.30 -5.43 6.67
N SER A 393 -25.29 -4.65 7.77
CA SER A 393 -26.50 -4.05 8.32
C SER A 393 -26.66 -2.56 7.98
N GLU A 394 -25.56 -1.87 7.73
CA GLU A 394 -25.56 -0.45 7.38
C GLU A 394 -24.52 -0.16 6.29
N ILE A 395 -24.93 0.60 5.27
CA ILE A 395 -24.06 1.13 4.21
C ILE A 395 -24.10 2.64 4.32
N THR A 396 -22.94 3.26 4.57
CA THR A 396 -22.76 4.70 4.57
C THR A 396 -21.68 5.07 3.57
N LEU A 397 -22.05 5.82 2.54
CA LEU A 397 -21.10 6.34 1.56
C LEU A 397 -20.40 7.58 2.13
N PRO A 398 -19.10 7.77 1.86
CA PRO A 398 -18.36 8.95 2.32
C PRO A 398 -18.83 10.22 1.60
N GLU A 399 -18.59 11.37 2.23
CA GLU A 399 -18.77 12.67 1.58
C GLU A 399 -17.60 12.92 0.59
N GLY A 400 -17.90 13.32 -0.64
CA GLY A 400 -16.89 13.62 -1.65
C GLY A 400 -17.34 13.27 -3.07
N SER A 401 -16.46 13.53 -4.04
CA SER A 401 -16.70 13.15 -5.44
C SER A 401 -16.28 11.69 -5.63
N MET A 402 -17.20 10.83 -6.06
CA MET A 402 -16.91 9.43 -6.31
C MET A 402 -17.78 8.81 -7.41
N THR A 403 -17.33 7.69 -7.94
CA THR A 403 -18.09 6.87 -8.90
C THR A 403 -18.51 5.56 -8.26
N ILE A 404 -19.75 5.14 -8.46
CA ILE A 404 -20.30 3.86 -7.99
C ILE A 404 -20.78 3.07 -9.19
N GLY A 405 -20.18 1.91 -9.39
CA GLY A 405 -20.45 1.00 -10.49
C GLY A 405 -21.79 0.28 -10.34
N TYR A 406 -22.27 -0.29 -11.44
CA TYR A 406 -23.49 -1.08 -11.53
C TYR A 406 -23.53 -2.17 -10.45
N ALA A 407 -24.68 -2.31 -9.78
CA ALA A 407 -24.91 -3.36 -8.80
C ALA A 407 -23.86 -3.50 -7.68
N ALA A 408 -23.15 -2.41 -7.35
CA ALA A 408 -22.02 -2.44 -6.40
C ALA A 408 -22.38 -3.06 -5.05
N PHE A 409 -23.63 -2.90 -4.58
CA PHE A 409 -24.15 -3.45 -3.33
C PHE A 409 -25.34 -4.44 -3.57
N TYR A 410 -25.31 -5.15 -4.67
CA TYR A 410 -26.37 -6.06 -5.09
C TYR A 410 -26.58 -7.21 -4.09
N GLN A 411 -27.85 -7.57 -3.78
CA GLN A 411 -28.25 -8.69 -2.91
C GLN A 411 -27.71 -8.68 -1.47
N ASN A 412 -27.52 -7.50 -0.89
CA ASN A 412 -27.17 -7.34 0.53
C ASN A 412 -28.42 -7.39 1.41
N THR A 413 -29.00 -8.57 1.59
CA THR A 413 -30.33 -8.78 2.19
C THR A 413 -30.44 -8.42 3.66
N GLY A 414 -29.31 -8.28 4.39
CA GLY A 414 -29.26 -7.89 5.80
C GLY A 414 -29.28 -6.39 6.05
N VAL A 415 -29.21 -5.55 5.01
CA VAL A 415 -29.10 -4.10 5.16
C VAL A 415 -30.38 -3.50 5.73
N GLN A 416 -30.23 -2.80 6.85
CA GLN A 416 -31.29 -2.06 7.56
C GLN A 416 -31.24 -0.57 7.26
N THR A 417 -30.07 -0.03 7.00
CA THR A 417 -29.86 1.39 6.78
C THR A 417 -28.95 1.67 5.60
N ILE A 418 -29.36 2.58 4.72
CA ILE A 418 -28.54 3.09 3.61
C ILE A 418 -28.44 4.60 3.74
N ARG A 419 -27.20 5.12 3.64
CA ARG A 419 -26.89 6.53 3.72
C ARG A 419 -26.04 6.96 2.52
N ILE A 420 -26.65 7.80 1.69
CA ILE A 420 -26.01 8.45 0.53
C ILE A 420 -25.96 9.95 0.83
N PRO A 421 -24.80 10.54 1.08
CA PRO A 421 -24.71 11.97 1.41
C PRO A 421 -25.01 12.85 0.21
N LEU A 422 -25.27 14.13 0.47
CA LEU A 422 -25.35 15.17 -0.56
C LEU A 422 -23.93 15.48 -1.07
N SER A 423 -23.49 14.75 -2.09
CA SER A 423 -22.15 14.78 -2.66
C SER A 423 -22.18 14.63 -4.18
N GLU A 424 -21.04 14.85 -4.83
CA GLU A 424 -20.88 14.64 -6.28
C GLU A 424 -20.66 13.15 -6.58
N ILE A 425 -21.73 12.34 -6.49
CA ILE A 425 -21.65 10.91 -6.76
C ILE A 425 -22.15 10.63 -8.17
N GLN A 426 -21.31 9.95 -8.97
CA GLN A 426 -21.68 9.43 -10.29
C GLN A 426 -22.08 7.96 -10.14
N PHE A 427 -23.23 7.58 -10.66
CA PHE A 427 -23.72 6.21 -10.67
C PHE A 427 -23.62 5.64 -12.08
N GLU A 428 -23.01 4.48 -12.24
CA GLU A 428 -22.83 3.81 -13.54
C GLU A 428 -23.92 2.76 -13.77
N LYS A 429 -24.33 2.63 -15.03
CA LYS A 429 -25.24 1.55 -15.53
C LYS A 429 -24.39 0.48 -16.21
N SER A 430 -24.85 -0.77 -16.21
CA SER A 430 -24.31 -1.75 -17.14
C SER A 430 -24.74 -1.41 -18.58
N GLU A 431 -23.89 -1.75 -19.55
CA GLU A 431 -24.16 -1.53 -20.98
C GLU A 431 -25.50 -2.15 -21.44
N ASP A 432 -25.91 -3.29 -20.84
CA ASP A 432 -27.08 -4.06 -21.19
C ASP A 432 -28.29 -3.86 -20.24
N ALA A 433 -28.15 -3.04 -19.18
CA ALA A 433 -29.15 -2.91 -18.13
C ALA A 433 -29.99 -1.64 -18.25
N SER A 434 -31.30 -1.76 -17.97
CA SER A 434 -32.24 -0.65 -17.97
C SER A 434 -32.17 0.25 -16.72
N GLY A 435 -31.28 -0.06 -15.74
CA GLY A 435 -31.17 0.65 -14.46
C GLY A 435 -29.81 0.51 -13.81
N TYR A 436 -29.60 1.21 -12.71
CA TYR A 436 -28.36 1.25 -11.95
C TYR A 436 -28.18 0.03 -11.03
N HIS A 437 -29.26 -0.52 -10.52
CA HIS A 437 -29.33 -1.71 -9.62
C HIS A 437 -28.35 -1.69 -8.43
N ILE A 438 -27.91 -0.52 -7.99
CA ILE A 438 -26.85 -0.34 -6.98
C ILE A 438 -27.19 -1.08 -5.68
N PHE A 439 -28.46 -0.91 -5.20
CA PHE A 439 -28.98 -1.49 -3.97
C PHE A 439 -30.16 -2.43 -4.25
N THR A 440 -30.06 -3.29 -5.27
CA THR A 440 -31.13 -4.24 -5.60
C THR A 440 -31.08 -5.44 -4.66
N PHE A 441 -32.18 -5.70 -3.99
CA PHE A 441 -32.41 -6.89 -3.16
C PHE A 441 -33.32 -7.86 -3.90
N ASN A 442 -33.14 -9.18 -3.71
CA ASN A 442 -33.88 -10.18 -4.50
C ASN A 442 -35.38 -10.19 -4.17
N ASN A 443 -36.21 -10.21 -5.19
CA ASN A 443 -37.69 -10.05 -5.15
C ASN A 443 -38.49 -11.22 -4.54
N THR A 444 -37.86 -12.32 -4.15
CA THR A 444 -38.55 -13.55 -3.76
C THR A 444 -38.76 -13.67 -2.26
N ASP A 445 -38.07 -12.85 -1.43
CA ASP A 445 -38.21 -12.90 0.01
C ASP A 445 -38.99 -11.70 0.54
N THR A 446 -40.09 -11.94 1.28
CA THR A 446 -40.92 -10.91 1.90
C THR A 446 -40.31 -10.35 3.20
N THR A 447 -39.16 -10.82 3.61
CA THR A 447 -38.47 -10.43 4.85
C THR A 447 -37.40 -9.36 4.61
N HIS A 448 -37.79 -8.22 4.04
CA HIS A 448 -36.85 -7.10 3.83
C HIS A 448 -36.53 -6.40 5.15
N THR A 449 -35.25 -6.29 5.43
CA THR A 449 -34.71 -5.66 6.65
C THR A 449 -34.53 -4.15 6.52
N LEU A 450 -34.61 -3.58 5.29
CA LEU A 450 -34.32 -2.16 5.06
C LEU A 450 -35.42 -1.28 5.71
N GLU A 451 -35.01 -0.56 6.74
CA GLU A 451 -35.89 0.30 7.57
C GLU A 451 -35.65 1.79 7.34
N THR A 452 -34.43 2.19 7.03
CA THR A 452 -34.04 3.60 6.90
C THR A 452 -33.24 3.86 5.64
N ILE A 453 -33.64 4.89 4.90
CA ILE A 453 -32.90 5.43 3.75
C ILE A 453 -32.65 6.90 3.99
N VAL A 454 -31.41 7.35 3.82
CA VAL A 454 -31.05 8.74 3.66
C VAL A 454 -30.40 8.88 2.28
N VAL A 455 -30.98 9.66 1.40
CA VAL A 455 -30.47 9.87 0.03
C VAL A 455 -30.28 11.33 -0.24
N GLY A 456 -29.07 11.83 -0.08
CA GLY A 456 -28.70 13.24 -0.33
C GLY A 456 -28.62 13.56 -1.80
N THR A 457 -28.12 12.61 -2.61
CA THR A 457 -28.00 12.74 -4.08
C THR A 457 -28.41 11.45 -4.79
N ALA A 458 -28.94 11.58 -6.00
CA ALA A 458 -29.28 10.46 -6.87
C ALA A 458 -29.11 10.86 -8.36
N PRO A 459 -29.03 9.90 -9.30
CA PRO A 459 -28.93 10.19 -10.75
C PRO A 459 -30.07 11.05 -11.24
N ALA A 460 -29.79 12.02 -12.11
CA ALA A 460 -30.78 12.96 -12.65
C ALA A 460 -31.87 12.30 -13.52
N GLU A 461 -31.54 11.20 -14.20
CA GLU A 461 -32.42 10.56 -15.20
C GLU A 461 -33.42 9.54 -14.63
N SER A 462 -33.25 9.10 -13.36
CA SER A 462 -34.16 8.14 -12.72
C SER A 462 -33.87 8.03 -11.24
N SER A 463 -34.20 9.06 -10.53
CA SER A 463 -33.69 9.39 -9.22
C SER A 463 -33.86 8.32 -8.12
N MET A 464 -34.75 7.34 -8.26
CA MET A 464 -34.92 6.27 -7.26
C MET A 464 -34.75 4.85 -7.83
N SER A 465 -34.29 4.70 -9.07
CA SER A 465 -33.97 3.37 -9.64
C SER A 465 -32.74 2.71 -9.00
N LEU A 466 -32.08 3.41 -8.09
CA LEU A 466 -31.02 2.82 -7.24
C LEU A 466 -31.54 1.69 -6.33
N PHE A 467 -32.86 1.75 -5.96
CA PHE A 467 -33.53 0.87 -5.01
C PHE A 467 -34.61 0.09 -5.72
N SER A 468 -34.31 -0.93 -6.50
CA SER A 468 -35.33 -1.72 -7.16
C SER A 468 -36.02 -2.69 -6.20
N ASN A 469 -37.38 -2.57 -6.12
CA ASN A 469 -38.34 -3.55 -5.60
C ASN A 469 -38.34 -3.96 -4.11
N SER A 470 -37.71 -3.27 -3.18
CA SER A 470 -37.52 -3.82 -1.83
C SER A 470 -37.76 -2.85 -0.67
N LEU A 471 -38.75 -1.99 -0.78
CA LEU A 471 -39.03 -1.00 0.27
C LEU A 471 -40.17 -1.43 1.23
N ALA A 472 -40.57 -2.71 1.24
CA ALA A 472 -41.68 -3.17 2.06
C ALA A 472 -41.48 -2.99 3.57
N GLY A 473 -40.23 -3.04 4.06
CA GLY A 473 -39.87 -2.81 5.45
C GLY A 473 -39.56 -1.36 5.82
N LEU A 474 -39.56 -0.45 4.84
CA LEU A 474 -39.12 0.94 5.04
C LEU A 474 -40.03 1.70 5.99
N LYS A 475 -39.44 2.25 7.06
CA LYS A 475 -40.11 3.07 8.09
C LYS A 475 -39.73 4.54 8.01
N THR A 476 -38.51 4.84 7.60
CA THR A 476 -37.99 6.22 7.55
C THR A 476 -37.25 6.49 6.24
N ILE A 477 -37.58 7.63 5.60
CA ILE A 477 -36.80 8.13 4.48
C ILE A 477 -36.49 9.61 4.62
N VAL A 478 -35.26 10.00 4.29
CA VAL A 478 -34.84 11.39 4.16
C VAL A 478 -34.28 11.59 2.76
N ILE A 479 -34.88 12.49 2.01
CA ILE A 479 -34.51 12.82 0.63
C ILE A 479 -33.87 14.21 0.64
N GLY A 480 -32.69 14.30 0.05
CA GLY A 480 -31.87 15.51 0.01
C GLY A 480 -32.12 16.36 -1.23
N THR A 481 -31.54 17.55 -1.23
CA THR A 481 -31.63 18.52 -2.33
C THR A 481 -30.96 18.08 -3.63
N GLY A 482 -30.13 17.06 -3.59
CA GLY A 482 -29.51 16.45 -4.79
C GLY A 482 -30.41 15.44 -5.51
N VAL A 483 -31.65 15.23 -5.03
CA VAL A 483 -32.68 14.41 -5.69
C VAL A 483 -33.71 15.32 -6.31
N SER A 484 -33.85 15.30 -7.64
CA SER A 484 -34.75 16.22 -8.36
C SER A 484 -36.14 15.65 -8.58
N GLU A 485 -36.26 14.32 -8.74
CA GLU A 485 -37.54 13.69 -8.99
C GLU A 485 -37.63 12.26 -8.48
N ILE A 486 -38.83 11.75 -8.27
CA ILE A 486 -39.13 10.38 -7.91
C ILE A 486 -40.02 9.77 -8.97
N ASN A 487 -39.57 8.68 -9.58
CA ASN A 487 -40.27 7.99 -10.67
C ASN A 487 -41.48 7.17 -10.17
N ASP A 488 -42.27 6.70 -11.12
CA ASP A 488 -43.32 5.74 -10.92
C ASP A 488 -42.81 4.49 -10.14
N TYR A 489 -43.64 4.03 -9.20
CA TYR A 489 -43.40 2.83 -8.39
C TYR A 489 -42.25 2.87 -7.40
N ALA A 490 -41.51 3.96 -7.27
CA ALA A 490 -40.34 4.02 -6.35
C ALA A 490 -40.70 3.60 -4.93
N PHE A 491 -41.88 3.96 -4.42
CA PHE A 491 -42.37 3.64 -3.07
C PHE A 491 -43.60 2.71 -3.06
N GLY A 492 -43.89 2.03 -4.16
CA GLY A 492 -45.10 1.20 -4.28
C GLY A 492 -45.23 0.07 -3.24
N SER A 493 -44.12 -0.39 -2.68
CA SER A 493 -44.08 -1.39 -1.61
C SER A 493 -43.95 -0.81 -0.20
N ALA A 494 -43.69 0.50 -0.02
CA ALA A 494 -43.34 1.14 1.25
C ALA A 494 -44.52 1.35 2.20
N LYS A 495 -45.32 0.34 2.42
CA LYS A 495 -46.57 0.40 3.22
C LYS A 495 -46.36 0.67 4.72
N LEU A 496 -45.14 0.43 5.22
CA LEU A 496 -44.77 0.62 6.61
C LEU A 496 -44.13 1.99 6.87
N LEU A 497 -44.12 2.88 5.90
CA LEU A 497 -43.49 4.18 6.02
C LEU A 497 -44.21 5.05 7.08
N GLU A 498 -43.44 5.43 8.10
CA GLU A 498 -43.93 6.21 9.28
C GLU A 498 -43.46 7.66 9.20
N ARG A 499 -42.27 7.88 8.64
CA ARG A 499 -41.65 9.22 8.63
C ARG A 499 -40.96 9.45 7.28
N ALA A 500 -41.18 10.61 6.73
CA ALA A 500 -40.49 11.06 5.53
C ALA A 500 -40.10 12.54 5.65
N LEU A 501 -38.97 12.90 5.08
CA LEU A 501 -38.48 14.26 4.96
C LEU A 501 -37.97 14.47 3.52
N TYR A 502 -38.52 15.46 2.80
CA TYR A 502 -38.12 15.69 1.41
C TYR A 502 -38.24 17.18 1.01
N PRO A 503 -37.46 17.63 -0.01
CA PRO A 503 -37.53 19.00 -0.50
C PRO A 503 -38.92 19.33 -1.03
N LYS A 504 -39.43 20.52 -0.74
CA LYS A 504 -40.73 21.02 -1.26
C LYS A 504 -40.80 20.99 -2.78
N GLU A 505 -39.68 21.26 -3.45
CA GLU A 505 -39.53 21.35 -4.92
C GLU A 505 -39.37 19.96 -5.58
N LEU A 506 -39.33 18.87 -4.81
CA LEU A 506 -39.19 17.53 -5.34
C LEU A 506 -40.37 17.17 -6.24
N LYS A 507 -40.08 16.77 -7.48
CA LYS A 507 -41.07 16.22 -8.39
C LYS A 507 -41.40 14.79 -8.05
N ILE A 508 -42.67 14.49 -7.83
CA ILE A 508 -43.14 13.14 -7.49
C ILE A 508 -44.13 12.74 -8.57
N ASP A 509 -43.68 11.82 -9.44
CA ASP A 509 -44.54 11.32 -10.50
C ASP A 509 -45.48 10.22 -10.00
N ASN A 510 -46.65 10.13 -10.60
CA ASN A 510 -47.64 9.08 -10.47
C ASN A 510 -47.99 8.63 -9.04
N LEU A 511 -48.78 9.44 -8.37
CA LEU A 511 -49.28 9.18 -7.00
C LEU A 511 -50.07 7.88 -6.82
N TRP A 512 -50.64 7.33 -7.88
CA TRP A 512 -51.46 6.12 -7.83
C TRP A 512 -50.64 4.84 -7.64
N ASN A 513 -49.39 4.85 -7.92
CA ASN A 513 -48.51 3.68 -7.89
C ASN A 513 -47.76 3.51 -6.56
N GLY A 514 -48.27 4.07 -5.46
CA GLY A 514 -47.73 3.89 -4.12
C GLY A 514 -46.90 5.06 -3.62
N ASN A 515 -46.60 6.07 -4.46
CA ASN A 515 -45.87 7.28 -4.00
C ASN A 515 -46.73 8.10 -3.00
N HIS A 516 -48.03 7.83 -2.88
CA HIS A 516 -48.89 8.41 -1.85
C HIS A 516 -48.38 8.10 -0.43
N TYR A 517 -47.76 6.94 -0.18
CA TYR A 517 -47.19 6.63 1.14
C TYR A 517 -46.14 7.65 1.58
N LEU A 518 -45.32 8.15 0.65
CA LEU A 518 -44.35 9.20 0.93
C LEU A 518 -45.06 10.51 1.32
N ILE A 519 -46.12 10.89 0.58
CA ILE A 519 -46.82 12.16 0.78
C ILE A 519 -47.66 12.14 2.05
N ASP A 520 -48.30 11.01 2.36
CA ASP A 520 -49.22 10.89 3.50
C ASP A 520 -48.51 11.08 4.85
N VAL A 521 -47.24 10.76 4.92
CA VAL A 521 -46.44 10.86 6.16
C VAL A 521 -45.35 11.91 6.11
N GLY A 522 -45.06 12.48 4.95
CA GLY A 522 -43.86 13.23 4.68
C GLY A 522 -43.90 14.69 5.09
N THR A 523 -42.93 15.13 5.83
CA THR A 523 -42.61 16.54 6.06
C THR A 523 -41.85 17.10 4.87
N LYS A 524 -42.42 18.19 4.28
CA LYS A 524 -41.72 18.96 3.25
C LYS A 524 -40.75 19.93 3.92
N TYR A 525 -39.57 20.12 3.34
CA TYR A 525 -38.67 21.17 3.75
C TYR A 525 -38.27 22.08 2.61
N THR A 526 -37.97 23.37 2.94
CA THR A 526 -37.38 24.32 2.04
C THR A 526 -36.07 24.82 2.65
N VAL A 527 -35.01 24.91 1.85
CA VAL A 527 -33.79 25.59 2.27
C VAL A 527 -34.09 27.09 2.32
N ALA A 528 -34.28 27.60 3.52
CA ALA A 528 -34.71 28.99 3.77
C ALA A 528 -33.52 29.95 3.81
N ALA A 529 -32.33 29.46 4.15
CA ALA A 529 -31.11 30.24 4.18
C ALA A 529 -30.66 30.60 2.77
N ASN A 530 -30.32 31.87 2.56
CA ASN A 530 -29.59 32.32 1.38
C ASN A 530 -28.08 32.30 1.64
N GLY A 531 -27.28 32.22 0.60
CA GLY A 531 -25.82 32.21 0.68
C GLY A 531 -25.18 33.52 1.11
N ASN A 532 -25.95 34.59 1.20
CA ASN A 532 -25.49 35.95 1.49
C ASN A 532 -26.07 36.44 2.82
N MET A 533 -25.21 36.62 3.83
CA MET A 533 -25.63 37.09 5.15
C MET A 533 -24.89 38.37 5.55
N GLY A 534 -25.62 39.34 6.09
CA GLY A 534 -25.02 40.47 6.78
C GLY A 534 -24.39 40.06 8.11
N GLN A 535 -23.30 40.69 8.52
CA GLN A 535 -22.69 40.48 9.82
C GLN A 535 -23.72 40.65 10.94
N ASN A 536 -23.73 39.79 11.94
CA ASN A 536 -24.65 39.69 13.06
C ASN A 536 -26.13 39.43 12.67
N THR A 537 -26.42 39.04 11.43
CA THR A 537 -27.77 38.62 11.03
C THR A 537 -28.02 37.16 11.34
N GLU A 538 -29.30 36.82 11.44
CA GLU A 538 -29.74 35.45 11.73
C GLU A 538 -30.81 35.01 10.73
N GLN A 539 -30.80 33.74 10.34
CA GLN A 539 -31.87 33.14 9.53
C GLN A 539 -32.01 31.64 9.84
N ALA A 540 -33.17 31.06 9.55
CA ALA A 540 -33.32 29.60 9.62
C ALA A 540 -32.62 28.94 8.43
N MET A 541 -32.00 27.78 8.62
CA MET A 541 -31.46 26.99 7.53
C MET A 541 -32.60 26.31 6.75
N LEU A 542 -33.51 25.66 7.45
CA LEU A 542 -34.64 24.96 6.86
C LEU A 542 -35.96 25.48 7.46
N THR A 543 -37.04 25.45 6.64
CA THR A 543 -38.41 25.53 7.11
C THR A 543 -39.14 24.24 6.81
N PHE A 544 -40.09 23.84 7.66
CA PHE A 544 -40.77 22.55 7.58
C PHE A 544 -42.30 22.73 7.46
N GLU A 545 -42.88 21.89 6.60
CA GLU A 545 -44.36 21.74 6.47
C GLU A 545 -44.69 20.29 6.80
N THR A 546 -45.10 20.02 8.03
CA THR A 546 -45.44 18.68 8.51
C THR A 546 -46.94 18.43 8.48
N PRO A 547 -47.44 17.32 7.88
CA PRO A 547 -48.84 16.97 7.92
C PRO A 547 -49.39 16.82 9.35
N GLU A 548 -50.68 17.10 9.55
CA GLU A 548 -51.31 17.00 10.86
C GLU A 548 -51.18 15.58 11.46
N GLY A 549 -50.78 15.49 12.69
CA GLY A 549 -50.61 14.21 13.41
C GLY A 549 -49.36 13.42 13.02
N LYS A 550 -48.48 13.95 12.18
CA LYS A 550 -47.21 13.35 11.76
C LYS A 550 -46.03 13.99 12.48
N THR A 551 -44.90 13.26 12.52
CA THR A 551 -43.65 13.72 13.15
C THR A 551 -42.52 13.91 12.13
N CYS A 552 -41.89 15.10 12.15
CA CYS A 552 -40.70 15.35 11.36
C CYS A 552 -39.53 14.48 11.89
N PRO A 553 -38.75 13.85 11.01
CA PRO A 553 -37.45 13.26 11.39
C PRO A 553 -36.56 14.30 12.09
N THR A 554 -35.80 13.87 13.09
CA THR A 554 -34.88 14.77 13.84
C THR A 554 -33.72 15.18 12.95
N VAL A 555 -33.54 16.48 12.76
CA VAL A 555 -32.47 17.07 11.98
C VAL A 555 -31.40 17.65 12.90
N THR A 556 -30.15 17.41 12.57
CA THR A 556 -28.98 18.03 13.22
C THR A 556 -28.29 18.96 12.23
N TYR A 557 -27.54 19.92 12.75
CA TYR A 557 -26.90 20.95 11.93
C TYR A 557 -25.43 21.07 12.29
N LEU A 558 -24.59 21.34 11.28
CA LEU A 558 -23.14 21.50 11.42
C LEU A 558 -22.67 22.71 10.61
N SER A 559 -21.81 23.53 11.17
CA SER A 559 -21.05 24.55 10.47
C SER A 559 -19.62 24.10 10.20
N THR A 560 -19.11 24.31 8.99
CA THR A 560 -17.69 24.03 8.68
C THR A 560 -16.73 25.10 9.19
N ASN A 561 -17.25 26.24 9.62
CA ASN A 561 -16.49 27.34 10.19
C ASN A 561 -17.32 28.08 11.25
N GLU A 562 -17.32 27.58 12.47
CA GLU A 562 -18.09 28.16 13.58
C GLU A 562 -17.60 29.55 14.00
N SER A 563 -16.36 29.93 13.68
CA SER A 563 -15.87 31.30 13.92
C SER A 563 -16.45 32.34 12.97
N ALA A 564 -16.92 31.89 11.81
CA ALA A 564 -17.61 32.76 10.85
C ALA A 564 -19.14 32.69 11.02
N VAL A 565 -19.71 31.48 10.99
CA VAL A 565 -21.17 31.28 11.03
C VAL A 565 -21.48 30.13 11.97
N THR A 566 -22.25 30.40 13.03
CA THR A 566 -22.76 29.38 13.96
C THR A 566 -24.13 28.88 13.52
N VAL A 567 -24.46 27.66 13.93
CA VAL A 567 -25.82 27.10 13.79
C VAL A 567 -26.25 26.44 15.10
N ASP A 568 -27.45 26.68 15.53
CA ASP A 568 -28.01 26.09 16.75
C ASP A 568 -28.79 24.78 16.46
N LYS A 569 -29.25 24.12 17.51
CA LYS A 569 -29.99 22.84 17.38
C LYS A 569 -31.33 22.98 16.68
N SER A 570 -31.89 24.18 16.56
CA SER A 570 -33.13 24.45 15.82
C SER A 570 -32.86 24.70 14.33
N GLY A 571 -31.62 24.77 13.92
CA GLY A 571 -31.20 25.13 12.55
C GLY A 571 -31.16 26.64 12.31
N LYS A 572 -31.14 27.46 13.35
CA LYS A 572 -30.96 28.89 13.23
C LYS A 572 -29.49 29.21 13.07
N ILE A 573 -29.13 29.79 11.93
CA ILE A 573 -27.77 30.19 11.61
C ILE A 573 -27.55 31.68 11.93
N LYS A 574 -26.34 32.00 12.40
CA LYS A 574 -25.94 33.36 12.77
C LYS A 574 -24.56 33.68 12.20
N ALA A 575 -24.46 34.74 11.44
CA ALA A 575 -23.20 35.25 10.90
C ALA A 575 -22.51 36.10 11.98
N ILE A 576 -21.41 35.57 12.57
CA ILE A 576 -20.68 36.21 13.66
C ILE A 576 -19.29 36.70 13.26
N GLY A 577 -18.75 36.18 12.16
CA GLY A 577 -17.43 36.52 11.65
C GLY A 577 -17.38 37.84 10.89
N SER A 578 -16.21 38.16 10.38
CA SER A 578 -15.97 39.35 9.58
C SER A 578 -16.46 39.18 8.14
N VAL A 579 -16.71 40.30 7.47
CA VAL A 579 -17.06 40.31 6.04
C VAL A 579 -16.00 39.57 5.22
N GLY A 580 -16.43 38.75 4.28
CA GLY A 580 -15.61 37.91 3.43
C GLY A 580 -15.38 36.51 3.96
N GLN A 581 -15.63 36.26 5.23
CA GLN A 581 -15.57 34.89 5.77
C GLN A 581 -16.71 34.04 5.24
N LYS A 582 -16.45 32.75 5.12
CA LYS A 582 -17.37 31.78 4.56
C LYS A 582 -17.53 30.57 5.48
N ALA A 583 -18.68 29.94 5.41
CA ALA A 583 -18.95 28.63 6.04
C ALA A 583 -19.98 27.86 5.21
N THR A 584 -19.85 26.54 5.17
CA THR A 584 -20.93 25.66 4.69
C THR A 584 -21.73 25.18 5.91
N ILE A 585 -23.03 25.43 5.93
CA ILE A 585 -23.94 24.88 6.92
C ILE A 585 -24.59 23.65 6.34
N LYS A 586 -24.49 22.53 7.05
CA LYS A 586 -25.01 21.22 6.66
C LYS A 586 -26.21 20.86 7.52
N ALA A 587 -27.29 20.39 6.93
CA ALA A 587 -28.37 19.70 7.63
C ALA A 587 -28.21 18.20 7.46
N GLN A 588 -28.26 17.47 8.58
CA GLN A 588 -27.95 16.06 8.64
C GLN A 588 -29.08 15.29 9.31
N TYR A 589 -29.31 14.07 8.85
CA TYR A 589 -30.08 13.06 9.57
C TYR A 589 -29.12 11.94 9.96
N ASP A 590 -29.01 11.73 11.26
CA ASP A 590 -28.11 10.72 11.86
C ASP A 590 -26.69 10.77 11.23
N GLY A 591 -26.11 11.97 11.18
CA GLY A 591 -24.75 12.24 10.68
C GLY A 591 -24.62 12.34 9.15
N THR A 592 -25.65 12.00 8.36
CA THR A 592 -25.60 12.06 6.90
C THR A 592 -26.17 13.38 6.38
N THR A 593 -25.36 14.13 5.61
CA THR A 593 -25.75 15.40 5.01
C THR A 593 -26.76 15.17 3.89
N PHE A 594 -27.95 15.80 3.99
CA PHE A 594 -28.98 15.77 2.96
C PHE A 594 -29.27 17.15 2.36
N ALA A 595 -28.93 18.24 3.05
CA ALA A 595 -29.01 19.60 2.54
C ALA A 595 -27.84 20.45 3.03
N LYS A 596 -27.39 21.39 2.22
CA LYS A 596 -26.33 22.33 2.58
C LYS A 596 -26.60 23.72 2.02
N VAL A 597 -26.01 24.72 2.63
CA VAL A 597 -25.96 26.11 2.14
C VAL A 597 -24.56 26.67 2.40
N ASP A 598 -23.96 27.23 1.35
CA ASP A 598 -22.69 27.95 1.48
C ASP A 598 -22.98 29.40 1.80
N VAL A 599 -22.54 29.86 2.97
CA VAL A 599 -22.78 31.20 3.47
C VAL A 599 -21.55 32.07 3.30
N THR A 600 -21.72 33.27 2.75
CA THR A 600 -20.69 34.31 2.69
C THR A 600 -21.19 35.52 3.50
N ILE A 601 -20.30 36.06 4.34
CA ILE A 601 -20.63 37.27 5.12
C ILE A 601 -20.30 38.51 4.30
N GLY A 602 -21.25 39.42 4.20
CA GLY A 602 -21.13 40.66 3.41
C GLY A 602 -21.97 41.81 3.94
N VAL A 603 -22.13 42.85 3.17
CA VAL A 603 -22.91 44.03 3.49
C VAL A 603 -23.86 44.38 2.33
N MET A 604 -25.08 44.68 2.65
CA MET A 604 -26.05 45.21 1.64
C MET A 604 -25.92 46.74 1.55
N ILE A 605 -25.65 47.25 0.36
CA ILE A 605 -25.58 48.67 0.08
C ILE A 605 -26.36 48.92 -1.21
N ASP A 606 -27.38 49.78 -1.14
CA ASP A 606 -28.24 50.17 -2.29
C ASP A 606 -28.81 48.98 -3.08
N GLY A 607 -29.10 47.88 -2.38
CA GLY A 607 -29.71 46.68 -2.98
C GLY A 607 -28.74 45.68 -3.57
N ALA A 608 -27.42 45.93 -3.58
CA ALA A 608 -26.38 44.99 -3.96
C ALA A 608 -25.66 44.43 -2.72
N PHE A 609 -25.29 43.15 -2.77
CA PHE A 609 -24.54 42.45 -1.70
C PHE A 609 -23.05 42.52 -1.97
N TYR A 610 -22.34 43.28 -1.13
CA TYR A 610 -20.88 43.39 -1.23
C TYR A 610 -20.17 42.48 -0.23
N SER A 611 -19.10 41.85 -0.72
CA SER A 611 -18.18 41.07 0.11
C SER A 611 -16.75 41.30 -0.34
N ILE A 612 -15.79 40.99 0.54
CA ILE A 612 -14.34 41.07 0.24
C ILE A 612 -13.66 39.76 0.45
N ASN A 613 -12.50 39.54 -0.18
CA ASN A 613 -11.57 38.51 0.27
C ASN A 613 -10.77 39.10 1.46
N PRO A 614 -10.95 38.58 2.69
CA PRO A 614 -10.28 39.11 3.87
C PRO A 614 -8.79 38.76 3.92
N VAL A 615 -8.33 37.89 3.02
CA VAL A 615 -6.94 37.40 2.97
C VAL A 615 -6.17 38.13 1.89
N ILE A 616 -5.20 38.92 2.29
CA ILE A 616 -4.22 39.57 1.40
C ILE A 616 -2.87 38.88 1.63
N ALA A 617 -2.16 38.55 0.55
CA ALA A 617 -0.83 37.97 0.65
C ALA A 617 0.13 38.91 1.37
N ASP A 618 1.06 38.35 2.13
CA ASP A 618 2.12 39.09 2.82
C ASP A 618 2.93 39.95 1.84
N GLN A 619 3.29 41.17 2.25
CA GLN A 619 4.00 42.12 1.44
C GLN A 619 5.43 42.32 1.98
N THR A 620 6.41 42.37 1.10
CA THR A 620 7.79 42.65 1.50
C THR A 620 7.96 44.16 1.80
N TYR A 621 8.59 44.50 2.94
CA TYR A 621 8.89 45.88 3.32
C TYR A 621 9.74 46.60 2.25
N THR A 622 9.25 47.75 1.79
CA THR A 622 9.94 48.57 0.77
C THR A 622 10.36 49.91 1.26
N GLY A 623 9.96 50.31 2.47
CA GLY A 623 10.10 51.69 2.99
C GLY A 623 9.10 52.71 2.44
N LEU A 624 8.23 52.26 1.55
CA LEU A 624 7.12 53.04 0.95
C LEU A 624 5.77 52.45 1.35
N PRO A 625 4.67 53.26 1.28
CA PRO A 625 3.32 52.74 1.51
C PRO A 625 2.99 51.59 0.58
N LEU A 626 2.60 50.45 1.13
CA LEU A 626 2.16 49.26 0.38
C LEU A 626 0.63 49.25 0.26
N THR A 627 0.15 49.11 -0.93
CA THR A 627 -1.29 49.15 -1.27
C THR A 627 -1.69 47.92 -2.12
N PRO A 628 -1.57 46.69 -1.58
CA PRO A 628 -1.93 45.48 -2.32
C PRO A 628 -3.43 45.49 -2.71
N ALA A 629 -3.76 44.96 -3.86
CA ALA A 629 -5.15 44.87 -4.30
C ALA A 629 -5.99 44.05 -3.32
N VAL A 630 -7.21 44.52 -3.03
CA VAL A 630 -8.25 43.77 -2.31
C VAL A 630 -9.31 43.30 -3.30
N GLU A 631 -9.59 42.01 -3.30
CA GLU A 631 -10.70 41.50 -4.12
C GLU A 631 -12.04 41.85 -3.49
N VAL A 632 -12.86 42.54 -4.25
CA VAL A 632 -14.21 43.00 -3.85
C VAL A 632 -15.23 42.37 -4.80
N THR A 633 -16.32 41.82 -4.26
CA THR A 633 -17.42 41.28 -5.05
C THR A 633 -18.70 42.04 -4.78
N ALA A 634 -19.49 42.23 -5.83
CA ALA A 634 -20.87 42.70 -5.76
C ALA A 634 -21.78 41.61 -6.33
N ASP A 635 -22.78 41.16 -5.56
CA ASP A 635 -23.66 40.03 -5.90
C ASP A 635 -22.91 38.78 -6.36
N GLY A 636 -21.74 38.51 -5.76
CA GLY A 636 -20.86 37.36 -6.06
C GLY A 636 -19.97 37.54 -7.30
N GLN A 637 -20.06 38.66 -8.03
CA GLN A 637 -19.19 38.99 -9.16
C GLN A 637 -18.05 39.91 -8.74
N LEU A 638 -16.81 39.58 -9.16
CA LEU A 638 -15.64 40.42 -8.90
C LEU A 638 -15.80 41.78 -9.58
N ILE A 639 -15.59 42.85 -8.82
CA ILE A 639 -15.62 44.21 -9.33
C ILE A 639 -14.22 44.86 -9.20
N THR A 640 -13.85 45.69 -10.15
CA THR A 640 -12.58 46.43 -10.20
C THR A 640 -12.73 47.92 -9.98
N GLU A 641 -13.96 48.44 -9.90
CA GLU A 641 -14.29 49.86 -9.72
C GLU A 641 -15.54 50.01 -8.86
N GLY A 642 -15.86 51.22 -8.46
CA GLY A 642 -17.04 51.54 -7.63
C GLY A 642 -16.77 51.42 -6.13
N PHE A 643 -15.52 51.21 -5.72
CA PHE A 643 -15.09 51.13 -4.32
C PHE A 643 -13.77 51.88 -4.09
N THR A 644 -13.47 52.20 -2.84
CA THR A 644 -12.19 52.78 -2.41
C THR A 644 -11.55 51.87 -1.33
N VAL A 645 -10.22 51.87 -1.27
CA VAL A 645 -9.47 51.14 -0.23
C VAL A 645 -8.56 52.11 0.53
N GLU A 646 -8.79 52.19 1.82
CA GLU A 646 -7.96 52.98 2.75
C GLU A 646 -6.99 52.07 3.49
N TYR A 647 -5.70 52.39 3.53
CA TYR A 647 -4.67 51.60 4.18
C TYR A 647 -4.15 52.30 5.44
N VAL A 648 -3.95 51.52 6.51
CA VAL A 648 -3.41 51.97 7.77
C VAL A 648 -2.26 51.05 8.18
N ASN A 649 -1.19 51.61 8.73
CA ASN A 649 0.03 50.89 9.12
C ASN A 649 0.75 50.15 7.96
N ASN A 650 0.57 50.62 6.74
CA ASN A 650 1.03 49.96 5.52
C ASN A 650 2.44 50.34 5.08
N ILE A 651 3.27 50.88 5.97
CA ILE A 651 4.68 51.28 5.68
C ILE A 651 5.67 50.40 6.42
N ASN A 652 5.47 50.18 7.72
CA ASN A 652 6.43 49.50 8.57
C ASN A 652 6.18 47.99 8.68
N VAL A 653 7.21 47.22 8.98
CA VAL A 653 7.09 45.77 9.28
C VAL A 653 6.07 45.59 10.39
N GLY A 654 5.13 44.66 10.17
CA GLY A 654 4.02 44.39 11.08
C GLY A 654 2.68 44.24 10.35
N THR A 655 1.59 44.23 11.08
CA THR A 655 0.24 44.06 10.51
C THR A 655 -0.29 45.37 9.97
N ALA A 656 -0.59 45.42 8.70
CA ALA A 656 -1.31 46.50 8.02
C ALA A 656 -2.79 46.13 7.79
N THR A 657 -3.62 47.16 7.70
CA THR A 657 -5.07 46.97 7.48
C THR A 657 -5.51 47.75 6.25
N ALA A 658 -6.27 47.09 5.39
CA ALA A 658 -6.96 47.65 4.24
C ALA A 658 -8.47 47.73 4.55
N THR A 659 -9.07 48.91 4.49
CA THR A 659 -10.52 49.11 4.70
C THR A 659 -11.18 49.44 3.34
N VAL A 660 -12.12 48.63 2.92
CA VAL A 660 -12.87 48.78 1.67
C VAL A 660 -14.16 49.54 1.95
N LYS A 661 -14.44 50.55 1.14
CA LYS A 661 -15.68 51.38 1.18
C LYS A 661 -16.33 51.43 -0.19
N VAL A 662 -17.67 51.40 -0.17
CA VAL A 662 -18.52 51.73 -1.33
C VAL A 662 -19.31 52.99 -0.95
N GLY A 663 -19.05 54.12 -1.64
CA GLY A 663 -19.45 55.41 -1.14
C GLY A 663 -18.83 55.69 0.25
N ASP A 664 -19.67 56.09 1.23
CA ASP A 664 -19.25 56.28 2.62
C ASP A 664 -19.37 55.01 3.48
N ALA A 665 -19.99 53.95 2.96
CA ALA A 665 -20.25 52.72 3.71
C ALA A 665 -19.04 51.79 3.72
N VAL A 666 -18.64 51.35 4.88
CA VAL A 666 -17.56 50.33 5.05
C VAL A 666 -18.11 48.98 4.67
N VAL A 667 -17.55 48.34 3.65
CA VAL A 667 -17.84 46.97 3.23
C VAL A 667 -17.14 45.98 4.18
N GLY A 668 -15.88 46.22 4.45
CA GLY A 668 -15.11 45.35 5.33
C GLY A 668 -13.64 45.75 5.44
N THR A 669 -12.89 44.96 6.26
CA THR A 669 -11.47 45.16 6.43
C THR A 669 -10.72 43.85 6.15
N ALA A 670 -9.57 43.96 5.50
CA ALA A 670 -8.62 42.89 5.32
C ALA A 670 -7.29 43.26 5.95
N THR A 671 -6.56 42.28 6.46
CA THR A 671 -5.23 42.52 7.04
C THR A 671 -4.15 41.75 6.28
N PHE A 672 -2.93 42.31 6.25
CA PHE A 672 -1.76 41.63 5.66
C PHE A 672 -0.51 41.93 6.50
N GLN A 673 0.45 41.03 6.42
CA GLN A 673 1.74 41.26 7.09
C GLN A 673 2.69 42.02 6.15
N ILE A 674 3.39 42.97 6.67
CA ILE A 674 4.57 43.55 6.04
C ILE A 674 5.76 42.86 6.66
N VAL A 675 6.42 41.99 5.88
CA VAL A 675 7.58 41.22 6.33
C VAL A 675 8.88 41.94 5.95
N ALA A 676 9.91 41.82 6.79
CA ALA A 676 11.23 42.34 6.45
C ALA A 676 11.72 41.71 5.13
N PRO A 677 12.40 42.51 4.26
CA PRO A 677 12.97 41.93 3.04
C PRO A 677 13.96 40.82 3.40
N PRO A 678 14.02 39.74 2.61
CA PRO A 678 15.03 38.72 2.82
C PRO A 678 16.42 39.42 2.81
N PRO A 679 17.36 39.06 3.70
CA PRO A 679 18.67 39.65 3.69
C PRO A 679 19.30 39.51 2.31
N ALA A 680 19.90 40.58 1.78
CA ALA A 680 20.57 40.60 0.49
C ALA A 680 21.54 39.41 0.37
N PRO A 681 21.71 38.80 -0.81
CA PRO A 681 22.61 37.65 -0.97
C PRO A 681 24.01 38.06 -0.55
N VAL A 682 24.46 37.55 0.57
CA VAL A 682 25.84 37.76 1.07
C VAL A 682 26.73 36.97 0.13
N ILE A 683 27.66 37.67 -0.53
CA ILE A 683 28.80 37.07 -1.22
C ILE A 683 29.47 36.10 -0.23
N PRO A 684 29.84 34.87 -0.62
CA PRO A 684 30.32 33.89 0.32
C PRO A 684 31.60 34.37 1.01
N VAL A 685 31.44 34.80 2.25
CA VAL A 685 32.55 34.92 3.21
C VAL A 685 32.65 33.52 3.83
N THR A 686 33.84 32.99 3.90
CA THR A 686 34.22 31.75 4.57
C THR A 686 33.42 31.52 5.84
N PRO A 687 32.96 30.27 6.09
CA PRO A 687 32.03 29.96 7.17
C PRO A 687 32.63 30.37 8.51
N SER A 688 32.05 31.38 9.13
CA SER A 688 32.22 31.61 10.56
C SER A 688 31.40 30.55 11.31
N ALA A 689 31.98 30.04 12.38
CA ALA A 689 31.38 29.07 13.28
C ALA A 689 29.93 29.46 13.64
N PRO A 690 29.05 28.47 13.87
CA PRO A 690 27.63 28.71 14.22
C PRO A 690 27.56 29.66 15.42
N ALA A 691 26.61 30.61 15.36
CA ALA A 691 26.42 31.61 16.40
C ALA A 691 26.35 30.92 17.78
N GLN A 692 27.24 31.31 18.66
CA GLN A 692 27.28 30.83 20.04
C GLN A 692 26.00 31.23 20.75
N LEU A 693 25.32 30.27 21.31
CA LEU A 693 24.30 30.48 22.33
C LEU A 693 24.86 31.37 23.45
N PRO A 694 24.03 32.16 24.17
CA PRO A 694 24.50 33.06 25.19
C PRO A 694 25.37 32.35 26.22
N PHE A 695 26.51 32.91 26.49
CA PHE A 695 27.54 32.43 27.38
C PHE A 695 26.97 32.09 28.78
N ASN A 696 27.02 30.82 29.14
CA ASN A 696 26.77 30.31 30.48
C ASN A 696 28.16 30.24 31.19
N PRO A 697 28.38 30.90 32.35
CA PRO A 697 29.65 30.90 33.03
C PRO A 697 30.12 29.54 33.54
N ASP A 698 29.31 28.50 33.54
CA ASP A 698 29.67 27.12 33.90
C ASP A 698 30.06 26.22 32.72
N ALA A 699 30.23 26.78 31.52
CA ALA A 699 30.50 26.07 30.26
C ALA A 699 31.86 25.33 30.18
N GLY A 700 32.63 25.29 31.26
CA GLY A 700 33.93 24.62 31.30
C GLY A 700 33.96 23.25 31.99
N LYS A 701 32.87 22.75 32.55
CA LYS A 701 32.84 21.47 33.30
C LYS A 701 31.80 20.54 32.70
N THR A 702 32.25 19.61 31.89
CA THR A 702 31.44 18.49 31.46
C THR A 702 31.58 17.34 32.44
N LYS A 703 30.50 16.59 32.65
CA LYS A 703 30.48 15.37 33.50
C LYS A 703 31.19 14.18 32.84
N PHE A 704 31.57 14.32 31.57
CA PHE A 704 32.11 13.27 30.73
C PHE A 704 33.49 13.64 30.18
N THR A 705 34.38 12.67 30.21
CA THR A 705 35.79 12.84 29.77
C THR A 705 35.94 12.98 28.25
N ASP A 706 34.98 12.46 27.47
CA ASP A 706 34.90 12.48 26.02
C ASP A 706 34.07 13.66 25.46
N VAL A 707 33.62 14.58 26.32
CA VAL A 707 32.93 15.82 25.94
C VAL A 707 33.78 17.02 26.29
N ALA A 708 34.44 17.59 25.27
CA ALA A 708 35.24 18.81 25.50
C ALA A 708 34.35 19.97 25.95
N GLY A 709 34.74 20.71 26.97
CA GLY A 709 33.97 21.83 27.54
C GLY A 709 33.61 22.94 26.56
N ASN A 710 34.39 23.08 25.47
CA ASN A 710 34.15 24.01 24.37
C ASN A 710 33.45 23.37 23.14
N ALA A 711 33.04 22.11 23.22
CA ALA A 711 32.31 21.49 22.13
C ALA A 711 30.93 22.15 21.95
N TRP A 712 30.48 22.32 20.72
CA TRP A 712 29.18 22.95 20.36
C TRP A 712 27.99 22.31 21.03
N TYR A 713 28.10 21.04 21.43
CA TYR A 713 27.06 20.26 22.10
C TYR A 713 27.26 20.16 23.64
N ALA A 714 28.30 20.69 24.21
CA ALA A 714 28.66 20.48 25.63
C ALA A 714 27.53 20.91 26.59
N SER A 715 26.94 22.07 26.37
CA SER A 715 25.81 22.56 27.16
C SER A 715 24.57 21.72 27.00
N ALA A 716 24.28 21.23 25.78
CA ALA A 716 23.15 20.41 25.47
C ALA A 716 23.28 18.99 26.09
N VAL A 717 24.50 18.44 26.10
CA VAL A 717 24.79 17.16 26.78
C VAL A 717 24.54 17.30 28.29
N ASN A 718 25.08 18.35 28.92
CA ASN A 718 24.84 18.63 30.35
C ASN A 718 23.33 18.77 30.65
N TYR A 719 22.62 19.55 29.84
CA TYR A 719 21.16 19.72 29.95
C TYR A 719 20.40 18.39 29.86
N ALA A 720 20.68 17.60 28.82
CA ALA A 720 19.98 16.32 28.59
C ALA A 720 20.23 15.31 29.73
N VAL A 721 21.44 15.33 30.32
CA VAL A 721 21.78 14.47 31.45
C VAL A 721 21.16 14.98 32.74
N ASP A 722 21.20 16.29 33.02
CA ASP A 722 20.62 16.91 34.21
C ASP A 722 19.10 16.76 34.27
N LYS A 723 18.44 16.76 33.13
CA LYS A 723 17.01 16.47 32.99
C LYS A 723 16.67 14.97 32.97
N GLY A 724 17.67 14.10 33.06
CA GLY A 724 17.48 12.65 33.03
C GLY A 724 16.97 12.11 31.68
N LEU A 725 17.11 12.89 30.61
CA LEU A 725 16.69 12.50 29.24
C LEU A 725 17.65 11.50 28.63
N MET A 726 18.95 11.74 28.81
CA MET A 726 20.03 10.88 28.31
C MET A 726 20.98 10.53 29.43
N ASN A 727 21.60 9.34 29.34
CA ASN A 727 22.64 8.88 30.24
C ASN A 727 23.97 8.72 29.49
N GLY A 728 25.08 8.63 30.21
CA GLY A 728 26.37 8.20 29.66
C GLY A 728 26.29 6.77 29.13
N THR A 729 27.28 6.40 28.34
CA THR A 729 27.43 5.04 27.75
C THR A 729 28.37 4.12 28.53
N GLY A 730 29.20 4.71 29.41
CA GLY A 730 30.13 4.01 30.25
C GLY A 730 30.60 4.89 31.41
N GLU A 731 31.59 4.45 32.17
CA GLU A 731 32.16 5.22 33.28
C GLU A 731 32.85 6.50 32.77
N GLY A 732 32.13 7.63 32.91
CA GLY A 732 32.61 8.92 32.52
C GLY A 732 32.60 9.21 31.01
N GLU A 733 31.89 8.44 30.19
CA GLU A 733 31.78 8.67 28.75
C GLU A 733 30.33 8.92 28.32
N PHE A 734 30.14 9.83 27.38
CA PHE A 734 28.87 10.16 26.74
C PHE A 734 28.74 9.57 25.34
N SER A 735 29.84 9.32 24.65
CA SER A 735 29.97 8.86 23.27
C SER A 735 29.21 9.77 22.27
N PRO A 736 29.60 11.07 22.16
CA PRO A 736 28.81 12.08 21.43
C PRO A 736 28.60 11.76 19.94
N GLU A 737 29.56 11.09 19.30
CA GLU A 737 29.46 10.71 17.87
C GLU A 737 28.72 9.41 17.61
N ALA A 738 28.40 8.64 18.65
CA ALA A 738 27.67 7.39 18.49
C ALA A 738 26.24 7.65 18.01
N ALA A 739 25.72 6.76 17.16
CA ALA A 739 24.34 6.82 16.68
C ALA A 739 23.33 6.58 17.81
N THR A 740 22.23 7.31 17.81
CA THR A 740 21.10 7.08 18.72
C THR A 740 20.11 6.11 18.08
N THR A 741 19.53 5.21 18.88
CA THR A 741 18.54 4.24 18.38
C THR A 741 17.12 4.77 18.51
N ARG A 742 16.18 4.21 17.69
CA ARG A 742 14.75 4.52 17.80
C ARG A 742 14.20 4.23 19.20
N GLY A 743 14.61 3.11 19.80
CA GLY A 743 14.26 2.73 21.18
C GLY A 743 14.67 3.75 22.22
N MET A 744 15.83 4.40 22.05
CA MET A 744 16.27 5.49 22.94
C MET A 744 15.31 6.68 22.84
N ILE A 745 14.92 7.10 21.65
CA ILE A 745 14.04 8.26 21.45
C ILE A 745 12.65 8.01 22.04
N VAL A 746 12.01 6.88 21.74
CA VAL A 746 10.67 6.58 22.30
C VAL A 746 10.72 6.47 23.83
N THR A 747 11.84 5.98 24.41
CA THR A 747 12.03 5.91 25.85
C THR A 747 12.19 7.31 26.47
N ILE A 748 12.93 8.20 25.81
CA ILE A 748 13.10 9.59 26.24
C ILE A 748 11.77 10.34 26.21
N LEU A 749 11.01 10.22 25.12
CA LEU A 749 9.72 10.88 24.97
C LEU A 749 8.67 10.36 25.97
N ALA A 750 8.65 9.05 26.25
CA ALA A 750 7.81 8.48 27.28
C ALA A 750 8.17 9.01 28.68
N ARG A 751 9.45 9.20 28.99
CA ARG A 751 9.89 9.83 30.24
C ARG A 751 9.48 11.30 30.35
N LEU A 752 9.61 12.05 29.26
CA LEU A 752 9.10 13.43 29.16
C LEU A 752 7.60 13.50 29.43
N ASP A 753 6.85 12.47 29.06
CA ASP A 753 5.40 12.31 29.32
C ASP A 753 5.10 11.75 30.73
N GLY A 754 6.12 11.64 31.60
CA GLY A 754 5.97 11.16 33.00
C GLY A 754 5.74 9.65 33.12
N LYS A 755 6.01 8.84 32.10
CA LYS A 755 5.77 7.40 32.11
C LYS A 755 6.94 6.64 32.74
N ASN A 756 6.62 5.57 33.45
CA ASN A 756 7.63 4.61 33.91
C ASN A 756 8.13 3.79 32.70
N THR A 757 9.43 3.87 32.42
CA THR A 757 10.06 3.20 31.29
C THR A 757 10.95 2.01 31.72
N SER A 758 10.76 1.48 32.94
CA SER A 758 11.45 0.25 33.39
C SER A 758 10.87 -0.97 32.70
N GLY A 759 11.71 -1.96 32.39
CA GLY A 759 11.29 -3.24 31.77
C GLY A 759 12.40 -3.94 31.00
N THR A 760 12.07 -5.13 30.52
CA THR A 760 12.96 -5.94 29.67
C THR A 760 12.20 -6.37 28.43
N PRO A 761 12.65 -6.05 27.21
CA PRO A 761 13.81 -5.18 26.92
C PRO A 761 13.59 -3.71 27.37
N TRP A 762 14.68 -3.01 27.65
CA TRP A 762 14.66 -1.69 28.29
C TRP A 762 13.83 -0.61 27.55
N TYR A 763 13.61 -0.77 26.25
CA TYR A 763 12.81 0.16 25.43
C TYR A 763 11.32 -0.25 25.35
N GLN A 764 10.90 -1.43 25.82
CA GLN A 764 9.56 -1.98 25.59
C GLN A 764 8.42 -1.09 26.13
N ALA A 765 8.62 -0.48 27.30
CA ALA A 765 7.61 0.40 27.86
C ALA A 765 7.45 1.69 27.03
N GLY A 766 8.57 2.28 26.59
CA GLY A 766 8.56 3.42 25.67
C GLY A 766 8.00 3.09 24.30
N GLN A 767 8.30 1.90 23.77
CA GLN A 767 7.75 1.41 22.51
C GLN A 767 6.21 1.30 22.55
N ARG A 768 5.65 0.63 23.56
CA ARG A 768 4.19 0.51 23.73
C ARG A 768 3.51 1.87 23.86
N TRP A 769 4.08 2.76 24.69
CA TRP A 769 3.61 4.13 24.82
C TRP A 769 3.64 4.89 23.50
N ALA A 770 4.74 4.80 22.74
CA ALA A 770 4.88 5.50 21.46
C ALA A 770 3.92 4.98 20.39
N MET A 771 3.58 3.69 20.41
CA MET A 771 2.56 3.09 19.54
C MET A 771 1.14 3.52 19.96
N GLU A 772 0.83 3.53 21.28
CA GLU A 772 -0.46 3.95 21.81
C GLU A 772 -0.83 5.39 21.43
N TYR A 773 0.18 6.28 21.36
CA TYR A 773 0.00 7.70 21.01
C TYR A 773 0.43 8.05 19.58
N GLU A 774 0.60 7.06 18.70
CA GLU A 774 0.96 7.22 17.29
C GLU A 774 2.25 8.01 17.02
N ILE A 775 3.14 8.08 18.01
CA ILE A 775 4.43 8.76 17.92
C ILE A 775 5.43 7.94 17.08
N SER A 776 5.36 6.61 17.20
CA SER A 776 6.17 5.66 16.46
C SER A 776 5.36 4.41 16.12
N ASP A 777 5.69 3.77 15.02
CA ASP A 777 5.13 2.47 14.59
C ASP A 777 5.63 1.27 15.43
N GLY A 778 6.54 1.52 16.37
CA GLY A 778 7.13 0.49 17.20
C GLY A 778 8.18 -0.39 16.52
N SER A 779 8.48 -0.16 15.24
CA SER A 779 9.47 -0.95 14.49
C SER A 779 10.91 -0.56 14.79
N ASN A 780 11.85 -1.47 14.52
CA ASN A 780 13.30 -1.24 14.51
C ASN A 780 13.86 -0.50 15.74
N MET A 781 13.43 -0.86 16.94
CA MET A 781 13.80 -0.14 18.19
C MET A 781 15.31 -0.15 18.50
N THR A 782 16.05 -1.13 18.02
CA THR A 782 17.51 -1.23 18.18
C THR A 782 18.30 -0.57 17.06
N GLY A 783 17.65 -0.26 15.93
CA GLY A 783 18.25 0.41 14.79
C GLY A 783 18.52 1.91 15.05
N ALA A 784 19.55 2.43 14.38
CA ALA A 784 19.86 3.87 14.42
C ALA A 784 18.70 4.68 13.85
N ILE A 785 18.41 5.83 14.47
CA ILE A 785 17.37 6.76 14.01
C ILE A 785 17.94 7.77 13.03
N THR A 786 17.26 7.98 11.89
CA THR A 786 17.62 9.08 10.98
C THR A 786 17.15 10.44 11.52
N ARG A 787 17.73 11.53 11.03
CA ARG A 787 17.38 12.88 11.46
C ARG A 787 15.91 13.22 11.15
N GLU A 788 15.39 12.81 9.99
CA GLU A 788 13.97 13.01 9.65
C GLU A 788 13.03 12.17 10.51
N GLN A 789 13.42 10.93 10.87
CA GLN A 789 12.64 10.09 11.78
C GLN A 789 12.58 10.67 13.18
N LEU A 790 13.70 11.15 13.71
CA LEU A 790 13.76 11.83 15.00
C LEU A 790 12.81 13.02 15.03
N VAL A 791 12.90 13.89 14.05
CA VAL A 791 12.07 15.10 13.95
C VAL A 791 10.60 14.76 13.84
N THR A 792 10.26 13.72 13.09
CA THR A 792 8.86 13.28 12.96
C THR A 792 8.29 12.77 14.29
N MET A 793 9.08 12.05 15.08
CA MET A 793 8.64 11.64 16.42
C MET A 793 8.44 12.84 17.35
N LEU A 794 9.33 13.83 17.30
CA LEU A 794 9.21 15.06 18.08
C LEU A 794 7.98 15.88 17.67
N PHE A 795 7.73 15.99 16.38
CA PHE A 795 6.54 16.67 15.84
C PHE A 795 5.24 16.03 16.33
N ARG A 796 5.13 14.70 16.20
CA ARG A 796 3.96 13.95 16.67
C ARG A 796 3.76 14.08 18.18
N TYR A 797 4.84 14.06 18.95
CA TYR A 797 4.80 14.31 20.39
C TYR A 797 4.31 15.73 20.73
N ALA A 798 4.78 16.73 19.99
CA ALA A 798 4.36 18.12 20.17
C ALA A 798 2.87 18.28 19.89
N VAL A 799 2.35 17.71 18.79
CA VAL A 799 0.92 17.71 18.43
C VAL A 799 0.09 17.02 19.51
N LYS A 800 0.52 15.84 19.98
CA LYS A 800 -0.13 15.14 21.10
C LYS A 800 -0.27 16.01 22.35
N ASN A 801 0.70 16.88 22.62
CA ASN A 801 0.70 17.76 23.79
C ASN A 801 0.05 19.13 23.54
N GLY A 802 -0.75 19.27 22.47
CA GLY A 802 -1.55 20.46 22.19
C GLY A 802 -0.79 21.62 21.58
N LEU A 803 0.45 21.42 21.10
CA LEU A 803 1.03 22.39 20.20
C LEU A 803 0.19 22.33 18.90
N GLU A 804 -0.45 23.42 18.56
CA GLU A 804 -1.09 23.57 17.26
C GLU A 804 -0.02 23.28 16.20
N ALA A 805 -0.35 22.39 15.26
CA ALA A 805 0.45 22.20 14.05
C ALA A 805 0.33 23.48 13.22
N VAL A 806 0.99 24.55 13.69
CA VAL A 806 1.18 25.74 12.87
C VAL A 806 1.99 25.25 11.69
N THR A 807 1.33 25.13 10.55
CA THR A 807 1.98 24.93 9.26
C THR A 807 2.80 26.18 8.97
N LEU A 808 3.96 26.26 9.62
CA LEU A 808 4.99 27.19 9.20
C LEU A 808 5.44 26.66 7.83
N SER A 809 5.08 27.37 6.78
CA SER A 809 5.51 27.09 5.42
C SER A 809 6.98 27.51 5.25
N GLU A 810 7.86 27.03 6.13
CA GLU A 810 9.28 27.24 5.95
C GLU A 810 9.72 26.55 4.66
N ASN A 811 10.26 27.36 3.77
CA ASN A 811 10.74 26.90 2.49
C ASN A 811 12.07 26.16 2.69
N LEU A 812 12.03 24.82 2.60
CA LEU A 812 13.24 23.99 2.71
C LEU A 812 14.16 24.09 1.48
N THR A 813 13.76 24.78 0.42
CA THR A 813 14.56 24.92 -0.82
C THR A 813 15.90 25.64 -0.62
N GLN A 814 16.10 26.31 0.51
CA GLN A 814 17.40 26.87 0.90
C GLN A 814 18.46 25.80 1.20
N PHE A 815 18.04 24.55 1.43
CA PHE A 815 18.95 23.44 1.69
C PHE A 815 19.16 22.60 0.43
N THR A 816 20.43 22.29 0.12
CA THR A 816 20.80 21.61 -1.14
C THR A 816 20.32 20.17 -1.22
N ASP A 817 19.98 19.57 -0.09
CA ASP A 817 19.50 18.20 0.07
C ASP A 817 18.01 18.14 0.50
N ALA A 818 17.24 19.18 0.26
CA ALA A 818 15.81 19.20 0.57
C ALA A 818 15.02 18.13 -0.21
N SER A 819 15.48 17.76 -1.41
CA SER A 819 14.92 16.67 -2.22
C SER A 819 15.09 15.29 -1.61
N ASP A 820 16.04 15.12 -0.69
CA ASP A 820 16.32 13.84 -0.03
C ASP A 820 15.39 13.58 1.17
N ILE A 821 14.54 14.55 1.51
CA ILE A 821 13.56 14.41 2.58
C ILE A 821 12.45 13.50 2.09
N SER A 822 12.17 12.43 2.83
CA SER A 822 11.05 11.53 2.55
C SER A 822 9.72 12.29 2.58
N ALA A 823 8.81 11.98 1.66
CA ALA A 823 7.52 12.68 1.53
C ALA A 823 6.72 12.72 2.85
N TRP A 824 6.77 11.64 3.65
CA TRP A 824 6.13 11.54 4.96
C TRP A 824 6.76 12.44 6.05
N ALA A 825 8.00 12.90 5.86
CA ALA A 825 8.74 13.70 6.83
C ALA A 825 8.74 15.21 6.51
N VAL A 826 8.28 15.61 5.32
CA VAL A 826 8.36 17.01 4.85
C VAL A 826 7.75 17.99 5.85
N SER A 827 6.52 17.74 6.29
CA SER A 827 5.82 18.62 7.25
C SER A 827 6.54 18.72 8.60
N ALA A 828 7.06 17.60 9.10
CA ALA A 828 7.83 17.57 10.34
C ALA A 828 9.18 18.30 10.21
N MET A 829 9.85 18.16 9.07
CA MET A 829 11.10 18.85 8.77
C MET A 829 10.88 20.36 8.62
N GLN A 830 9.84 20.79 7.92
CA GLN A 830 9.44 22.19 7.82
C GLN A 830 9.17 22.80 9.21
N TRP A 831 8.40 22.09 10.03
CA TRP A 831 8.13 22.49 11.40
C TRP A 831 9.41 22.61 12.22
N ALA A 832 10.29 21.61 12.17
CA ALA A 832 11.50 21.60 12.99
C ALA A 832 12.52 22.66 12.58
N VAL A 833 12.62 22.97 11.29
CA VAL A 833 13.45 24.09 10.79
C VAL A 833 12.84 25.42 11.25
N GLY A 834 11.52 25.60 11.08
CA GLY A 834 10.83 26.82 11.52
C GLY A 834 10.88 27.06 13.02
N GLN A 835 10.87 25.98 13.84
CA GLN A 835 11.05 26.08 15.30
C GLN A 835 12.54 26.16 15.71
N GLY A 836 13.49 26.17 14.78
CA GLY A 836 14.92 26.21 15.05
C GLY A 836 15.49 24.95 15.71
N LEU A 837 14.72 23.85 15.72
CA LEU A 837 15.18 22.57 16.29
C LEU A 837 16.30 21.96 15.46
N ILE A 838 16.18 22.04 14.12
CA ILE A 838 17.23 21.69 13.17
C ILE A 838 17.59 22.94 12.35
N GLN A 839 18.89 23.23 12.25
CA GLN A 839 19.40 24.38 11.51
C GLN A 839 20.19 24.00 10.26
N GLY A 840 20.48 22.70 10.08
CA GLY A 840 21.37 22.22 9.03
C GLY A 840 22.84 22.55 9.29
N SER A 841 23.70 22.07 8.41
CA SER A 841 25.15 22.36 8.42
C SER A 841 25.63 22.39 6.97
N ASN A 842 26.43 23.43 6.63
CA ASN A 842 26.93 23.63 5.26
C ASN A 842 25.80 23.61 4.18
N GLY A 843 24.66 24.21 4.51
CA GLY A 843 23.53 24.27 3.60
C GLY A 843 22.81 22.92 3.38
N GLN A 844 23.01 21.94 4.27
CA GLN A 844 22.39 20.61 4.21
C GLN A 844 21.68 20.25 5.53
N LEU A 845 20.51 19.62 5.43
CA LEU A 845 19.74 19.08 6.56
C LEU A 845 20.15 17.65 6.92
N ARG A 846 20.67 16.91 5.95
CA ARG A 846 21.08 15.48 6.03
C ARG A 846 19.94 14.61 6.58
N PRO A 847 18.73 14.60 5.95
CA PRO A 847 17.54 13.97 6.51
C PRO A 847 17.72 12.48 6.72
N GLN A 848 18.41 11.78 5.80
CA GLN A 848 18.66 10.35 5.83
C GLN A 848 19.85 9.92 6.69
N ALA A 849 20.66 10.87 7.17
CA ALA A 849 21.79 10.55 8.04
C ALA A 849 21.32 10.16 9.44
N ASN A 850 22.00 9.19 10.06
CA ASN A 850 21.76 8.82 11.44
C ASN A 850 22.06 9.99 12.38
N ALA A 851 21.18 10.22 13.35
CA ALA A 851 21.38 11.26 14.35
C ALA A 851 22.38 10.79 15.41
N SER A 852 23.45 11.54 15.61
CA SER A 852 24.42 11.28 16.67
C SER A 852 23.85 11.65 18.04
N ARG A 853 24.42 11.11 19.11
CA ARG A 853 24.00 11.43 20.48
C ARG A 853 24.18 12.91 20.82
N ALA A 854 25.20 13.56 20.29
CA ALA A 854 25.41 15.00 20.41
C ALA A 854 24.32 15.82 19.70
N GLU A 855 23.97 15.44 18.49
CA GLU A 855 22.87 16.07 17.74
C GLU A 855 21.52 15.86 18.46
N VAL A 856 21.24 14.65 18.93
CA VAL A 856 20.02 14.35 19.69
C VAL A 856 19.94 15.16 20.98
N ALA A 857 21.00 15.25 21.76
CA ALA A 857 21.05 16.09 22.98
C ALA A 857 20.72 17.56 22.67
N THR A 858 21.25 18.08 21.57
CA THR A 858 21.02 19.47 21.15
C THR A 858 19.59 19.72 20.70
N ILE A 859 19.05 18.79 19.93
CA ILE A 859 17.67 18.88 19.46
C ILE A 859 16.67 18.72 20.63
N LEU A 860 16.93 17.82 21.58
CA LEU A 860 16.11 17.62 22.78
C LEU A 860 16.15 18.85 23.70
N MET A 861 17.29 19.50 23.90
CA MET A 861 17.38 20.72 24.69
C MET A 861 16.47 21.80 24.11
N ARG A 862 16.60 22.08 22.82
CA ARG A 862 15.76 23.07 22.11
C ARG A 862 14.27 22.68 22.14
N PHE A 863 13.99 21.39 22.00
CA PHE A 863 12.63 20.88 22.04
C PHE A 863 11.97 21.04 23.41
N CYS A 864 12.71 20.78 24.50
CA CYS A 864 12.20 21.00 25.85
C CYS A 864 11.98 22.48 26.15
N GLU A 865 12.88 23.36 25.65
CA GLU A 865 12.72 24.81 25.73
C GLU A 865 11.45 25.27 25.00
N LEU A 866 11.18 24.73 23.77
CA LEU A 866 9.98 25.01 23.02
C LEU A 866 8.71 24.57 23.76
N LEU A 867 8.74 23.44 24.45
CA LEU A 867 7.61 22.95 25.25
C LEU A 867 7.48 23.62 26.62
N ASN A 868 8.40 24.52 27.00
CA ASN A 868 8.50 25.07 28.34
C ASN A 868 8.61 23.98 29.44
N LYS A 869 9.29 22.90 29.19
CA LYS A 869 9.46 21.73 30.06
C LYS A 869 10.88 21.58 30.59
#